data_0ec3db0f5a013a25883923962c8db2d0
#
_entry.id   0ec3db0f5a013a25883923962c8db2d0
#
_cell.length_a   1.000
_cell.length_b   1.000
_cell.length_c   1.000
_cell.angle_alpha   90.00
_cell.angle_beta   90.00
_cell.angle_gamma   90.00
#
_symmetry.space_group_name_H-M   'P 1'
#
loop_
_entity.id
_entity.type
_entity.pdbx_description
1 polymer ?
#
loop_
_entity_poly.entity_id
_entity_poly.type
_entity_poly.pdbx_seq_one_letter_code
_entity_poly.pdbx_strand_id
1 'polypeptide(L)'
;MDHNVFSQFAYKHPGRINVARDVIAFDMMLDHSCLDIWGILQTPDWYPRFFRGLGSCEQVSGNAQEFEVRVSTPRGAVVVHEMRQTLRESSMLMWFHATQVSHCFVSIRLTPEEGGTRIAVRIFGVGLLHPDLAKTGDGAVRNWVREGLLRISDYLEGKQSSLLVNMGDGHSLLLSVAKTMLVSGVVRASRPDRGLRQLNSLAKWGFTLAGGLGAAAARSPHNIASVDRYGTSTYADVAERTACIASGLAAGGFTSDSTFAVLARNHAAMVECMVAASKLGADLVLLNTGLAARAIEEIIKHNAVDAIFVDDDLDPQVRYLPAEVPRISTHPNSILPQRGSIDDLISAGPGAPPVAPPRQPGKLIVLTSGTTGTPKGARRPTPPGFGAVAAMLSRMPLRRDEVMLLCAPLFHAWGLAALQVSTPLVATVVLMERFDAEECLKTVALQRCTVLILVPVMLQRILELPADVVGRYDTSSLRVVASSGSPISGASVIKFMDTFGDILYNFYGSTEVSWATVADPTDLRLAPTTAGRPPLGTRIAILGQDGNPLPVGAVGRIFVGNDMLFDGYTNAASPAVEDQLMDTGDLGYLDASGRLFIAGRDDEMIISGGENVFPRPVEEAIAALPQVADVAVVGVPDPEFGQRLAAFVVRAPAASLDEEMIKDYVRNRLSRFSIPRDVTFVDQLPRTATGKVLKRRLTDGQFPLETGWPG
;
A
#
# COMPACT_ATOMS: atom_id res chain seq x y z
N MET A 1 25.28 2.72 43.89
CA MET A 1 23.91 2.19 44.08
C MET A 1 23.54 1.20 42.97
N ASP A 2 23.85 1.50 41.72
CA ASP A 2 23.49 0.59 40.58
C ASP A 2 24.20 -0.75 40.63
N HIS A 3 25.41 -0.79 41.22
CA HIS A 3 26.16 -2.04 41.45
C HIS A 3 25.41 -3.01 42.39
N ASN A 4 24.63 -2.49 43.35
CA ASN A 4 23.90 -3.31 44.31
C ASN A 4 22.66 -3.95 43.70
N VAL A 5 21.96 -3.25 42.81
CA VAL A 5 20.79 -3.77 42.09
C VAL A 5 21.22 -4.80 41.04
N PHE A 6 22.29 -4.52 40.32
CA PHE A 6 22.90 -5.46 39.40
C PHE A 6 23.34 -6.74 40.07
N SER A 7 23.97 -6.61 41.26
CA SER A 7 24.39 -7.75 42.07
C SER A 7 23.20 -8.57 42.58
N GLN A 8 22.08 -7.94 42.94
CA GLN A 8 20.86 -8.64 43.34
C GLN A 8 20.23 -9.38 42.17
N PHE A 9 20.20 -8.77 40.97
CA PHE A 9 19.70 -9.42 39.76
C PHE A 9 20.62 -10.60 39.34
N ALA A 10 21.90 -10.40 39.38
CA ALA A 10 22.91 -11.47 39.12
C ALA A 10 22.79 -12.63 40.12
N TYR A 11 22.46 -12.33 41.38
CA TYR A 11 22.22 -13.34 42.41
C TYR A 11 20.94 -14.14 42.17
N LYS A 12 19.86 -13.48 41.72
CA LYS A 12 18.60 -14.16 41.38
C LYS A 12 18.68 -15.00 40.12
N HIS A 13 19.60 -14.69 39.19
CA HIS A 13 19.75 -15.36 37.92
C HIS A 13 21.22 -15.83 37.68
N PRO A 14 21.78 -16.70 38.57
CA PRO A 14 23.15 -17.16 38.45
C PRO A 14 23.30 -18.00 37.16
N GLY A 15 24.32 -17.67 36.38
CA GLY A 15 24.62 -18.34 35.09
C GLY A 15 24.09 -17.62 33.84
N ARG A 16 23.29 -16.58 33.99
CA ARG A 16 22.82 -15.76 32.88
C ARG A 16 23.64 -14.49 32.64
N ILE A 17 24.56 -14.13 33.54
CA ILE A 17 25.33 -12.91 33.46
C ILE A 17 26.82 -13.24 33.54
N ASN A 18 27.53 -13.01 32.45
CA ASN A 18 28.96 -12.90 32.45
C ASN A 18 29.31 -11.40 32.54
N VAL A 19 30.06 -10.97 33.55
CA VAL A 19 30.27 -9.54 33.82
C VAL A 19 31.09 -8.93 32.68
N ALA A 20 30.42 -8.04 31.91
CA ALA A 20 31.08 -7.27 30.88
C ALA A 20 31.94 -6.17 31.50
N ARG A 21 33.15 -5.94 30.96
CA ARG A 21 34.09 -4.92 31.44
C ARG A 21 33.76 -3.50 30.96
N ASP A 22 32.95 -3.36 29.94
CA ASP A 22 32.70 -2.06 29.30
C ASP A 22 31.30 -1.52 29.67
N VAL A 23 31.29 -0.33 30.26
CA VAL A 23 30.08 0.40 30.66
C VAL A 23 29.97 1.66 29.83
N ILE A 24 28.90 1.76 29.05
CA ILE A 24 28.52 3.04 28.45
C ILE A 24 27.66 3.79 29.45
N ALA A 25 28.08 4.96 29.85
CA ALA A 25 27.38 5.79 30.80
C ALA A 25 27.22 7.21 30.26
N PHE A 26 26.00 7.76 30.37
CA PHE A 26 25.76 9.17 30.11
C PHE A 26 24.58 9.67 30.94
N ASP A 27 24.57 10.97 31.19
CA ASP A 27 23.49 11.66 31.85
C ASP A 27 22.94 12.74 30.90
N MET A 28 21.64 13.01 30.99
CA MET A 28 20.98 14.08 30.24
C MET A 28 19.88 14.71 31.10
N MET A 29 19.56 15.98 30.82
CA MET A 29 18.42 16.67 31.40
C MET A 29 17.31 16.75 30.39
N LEU A 30 16.08 16.50 30.82
CA LEU A 30 14.86 16.82 30.08
C LEU A 30 14.01 17.77 30.90
N ASP A 31 13.49 18.80 30.26
CA ASP A 31 12.63 19.83 30.87
C ASP A 31 11.19 19.35 31.03
N HIS A 32 11.03 18.20 31.71
CA HIS A 32 9.74 17.55 31.99
C HIS A 32 9.74 16.93 33.39
N SER A 33 8.56 16.75 33.95
CA SER A 33 8.43 16.10 35.24
C SER A 33 8.85 14.62 35.17
N CYS A 34 9.40 14.12 36.27
CA CYS A 34 9.75 12.71 36.41
C CYS A 34 8.51 11.80 36.22
N LEU A 35 7.32 12.25 36.62
CA LEU A 35 6.08 11.49 36.49
C LEU A 35 5.65 11.36 35.04
N ASP A 36 5.79 12.40 34.22
CA ASP A 36 5.40 12.39 32.82
C ASP A 36 6.30 11.44 32.01
N ILE A 37 7.63 11.55 32.21
CA ILE A 37 8.59 10.65 31.56
C ILE A 37 8.39 9.20 32.02
N TRP A 38 8.15 9.00 33.31
CA TRP A 38 7.90 7.68 33.87
C TRP A 38 6.61 7.06 33.34
N GLY A 39 5.54 7.85 33.20
CA GLY A 39 4.28 7.42 32.61
C GLY A 39 4.45 6.77 31.25
N ILE A 40 5.37 7.28 30.45
CA ILE A 40 5.71 6.71 29.13
C ILE A 40 6.59 5.46 29.27
N LEU A 41 7.68 5.53 30.03
CA LEU A 41 8.64 4.46 30.17
C LEU A 41 8.10 3.23 30.89
N GLN A 42 7.06 3.35 31.68
CA GLN A 42 6.39 2.20 32.32
C GLN A 42 5.45 1.41 31.39
N THR A 43 5.26 1.84 30.15
CA THR A 43 4.32 1.22 29.19
C THR A 43 5.07 0.65 28.01
N PRO A 44 5.38 -0.66 27.98
CA PRO A 44 6.19 -1.28 26.91
C PRO A 44 5.65 -1.09 25.50
N ASP A 45 4.33 -1.05 25.34
CA ASP A 45 3.65 -0.86 24.06
C ASP A 45 4.03 0.47 23.38
N TRP A 46 4.57 1.41 24.14
CA TRP A 46 5.03 2.70 23.64
C TRP A 46 6.48 2.71 23.18
N TYR A 47 7.30 1.71 23.52
CA TYR A 47 8.73 1.65 23.17
C TYR A 47 8.99 1.74 21.67
N PRO A 48 8.24 1.07 20.77
CA PRO A 48 8.45 1.18 19.34
C PRO A 48 8.33 2.59 18.80
N ARG A 49 7.57 3.45 19.48
CA ARG A 49 7.37 4.84 19.11
C ARG A 49 8.63 5.69 19.33
N PHE A 50 9.35 5.42 20.39
CA PHE A 50 10.49 6.24 20.80
C PHE A 50 11.83 5.62 20.44
N PHE A 51 11.91 4.29 20.49
CA PHE A 51 13.16 3.56 20.24
C PHE A 51 13.12 2.89 18.87
N ARG A 52 13.81 3.48 17.89
CA ARG A 52 13.81 2.99 16.50
C ARG A 52 14.26 1.54 16.39
N GLY A 53 13.62 0.78 15.51
CA GLY A 53 13.94 -0.62 15.24
C GLY A 53 13.28 -1.64 16.16
N LEU A 54 12.51 -1.19 17.15
CA LEU A 54 11.56 -2.04 17.86
C LEU A 54 10.28 -2.11 17.04
N GLY A 55 9.76 -3.32 16.83
CA GLY A 55 8.48 -3.54 16.12
C GLY A 55 7.31 -3.43 17.08
N SER A 56 6.96 -4.51 17.78
CA SER A 56 5.99 -4.51 18.86
C SER A 56 6.68 -4.87 20.18
N CYS A 57 6.19 -4.32 21.28
CA CYS A 57 6.62 -4.70 22.61
C CYS A 57 5.38 -5.07 23.42
N GLU A 58 5.32 -6.30 23.89
CA GLU A 58 4.15 -6.86 24.59
C GLU A 58 4.61 -7.53 25.89
N GLN A 59 3.98 -7.18 27.00
CA GLN A 59 4.20 -7.88 28.26
C GLN A 59 3.60 -9.28 28.19
N VAL A 60 4.42 -10.32 28.33
CA VAL A 60 4.02 -11.72 28.17
C VAL A 60 3.93 -12.46 29.49
N SER A 61 4.63 -12.02 30.52
CA SER A 61 4.59 -12.64 31.85
C SER A 61 5.03 -11.65 32.95
N GLY A 62 4.83 -12.00 34.21
CA GLY A 62 5.33 -11.25 35.35
C GLY A 62 4.27 -10.35 36.03
N ASN A 63 4.73 -9.47 36.91
CA ASN A 63 3.92 -8.57 37.71
C ASN A 63 4.27 -7.10 37.40
N ALA A 64 3.69 -6.13 38.13
CA ALA A 64 3.90 -4.70 37.86
C ALA A 64 5.35 -4.21 38.08
N GLN A 65 6.21 -4.99 38.72
CA GLN A 65 7.59 -4.61 39.02
C GLN A 65 8.65 -5.41 38.24
N GLU A 66 8.35 -6.66 37.92
CA GLU A 66 9.26 -7.55 37.19
C GLU A 66 8.46 -8.41 36.21
N PHE A 67 8.74 -8.31 34.92
CA PHE A 67 8.01 -9.00 33.88
C PHE A 67 8.87 -9.23 32.64
N GLU A 68 8.36 -10.05 31.76
CA GLU A 68 8.95 -10.31 30.45
C GLU A 68 8.22 -9.53 29.37
N VAL A 69 8.98 -8.85 28.54
CA VAL A 69 8.49 -8.14 27.36
C VAL A 69 8.96 -8.87 26.11
N ARG A 70 8.04 -9.28 25.27
CA ARG A 70 8.34 -9.78 23.93
C ARG A 70 8.53 -8.57 23.01
N VAL A 71 9.73 -8.43 22.48
CA VAL A 71 10.12 -7.36 21.57
C VAL A 71 10.24 -7.94 20.16
N SER A 72 9.43 -7.50 19.22
CA SER A 72 9.58 -7.85 17.81
C SER A 72 10.65 -6.99 17.16
N THR A 73 11.57 -7.62 16.43
CA THR A 73 12.60 -6.94 15.64
C THR A 73 12.56 -7.45 14.19
N PRO A 74 13.18 -6.77 13.23
CA PRO A 74 13.29 -7.24 11.85
C PRO A 74 13.91 -8.63 11.67
N ARG A 75 14.57 -9.16 12.72
CA ARG A 75 15.23 -10.49 12.70
C ARG A 75 14.49 -11.54 13.53
N GLY A 76 13.35 -11.21 14.11
CA GLY A 76 12.56 -12.09 14.93
C GLY A 76 12.21 -11.49 16.29
N ALA A 77 11.43 -12.24 17.08
CA ALA A 77 11.06 -11.83 18.42
C ALA A 77 12.13 -12.20 19.45
N VAL A 78 12.37 -11.30 20.40
CA VAL A 78 13.28 -11.45 21.51
C VAL A 78 12.49 -11.22 22.80
N VAL A 79 12.74 -12.03 23.84
CA VAL A 79 12.18 -11.78 25.16
C VAL A 79 13.21 -11.04 26.00
N VAL A 80 12.80 -9.91 26.54
CA VAL A 80 13.60 -9.04 27.41
C VAL A 80 12.98 -9.05 28.80
N HIS A 81 13.79 -9.26 29.81
CA HIS A 81 13.35 -9.06 31.20
C HIS A 81 13.36 -7.57 31.52
N GLU A 82 12.25 -7.06 32.04
CA GLU A 82 12.12 -5.69 32.47
C GLU A 82 11.84 -5.62 33.97
N MET A 83 12.58 -4.78 34.66
CA MET A 83 12.37 -4.45 36.08
C MET A 83 12.07 -2.97 36.23
N ARG A 84 11.05 -2.65 37.00
CA ARG A 84 10.66 -1.28 37.36
C ARG A 84 10.78 -1.10 38.85
N GLN A 85 11.40 -0.02 39.26
CA GLN A 85 11.55 0.33 40.66
C GLN A 85 11.25 1.81 40.83
N THR A 86 10.28 2.12 41.69
CA THR A 86 10.00 3.50 42.12
C THR A 86 10.55 3.66 43.55
N LEU A 87 11.47 4.59 43.68
CA LEU A 87 12.07 4.99 44.98
C LEU A 87 11.50 6.36 45.34
N ARG A 88 11.69 6.75 46.63
CA ARG A 88 11.13 8.01 47.20
C ARG A 88 11.54 9.26 46.39
N GLU A 89 12.70 9.22 45.72
CA GLU A 89 13.31 10.35 44.99
C GLU A 89 13.66 10.05 43.57
N SER A 90 13.42 8.82 43.08
CA SER A 90 13.76 8.44 41.68
C SER A 90 12.95 7.25 41.22
N SER A 91 12.74 7.17 39.88
CA SER A 91 12.19 6.00 39.24
C SER A 91 13.26 5.36 38.36
N MET A 92 13.30 4.04 38.28
CA MET A 92 14.29 3.30 37.52
C MET A 92 13.66 2.20 36.70
N LEU A 93 14.04 2.16 35.43
CA LEU A 93 13.70 1.13 34.46
C LEU A 93 14.97 0.36 34.11
N MET A 94 14.89 -0.95 34.05
CA MET A 94 16.01 -1.80 33.67
C MET A 94 15.54 -2.84 32.65
N TRP A 95 16.27 -2.94 31.54
CA TRP A 95 16.09 -3.98 30.55
C TRP A 95 17.27 -4.95 30.59
N PHE A 96 16.98 -6.21 30.54
CA PHE A 96 18.00 -7.25 30.51
C PHE A 96 17.70 -8.31 29.47
N HIS A 97 18.67 -8.59 28.62
CA HIS A 97 18.62 -9.69 27.66
C HIS A 97 19.93 -10.48 27.70
N ALA A 98 19.82 -11.80 27.84
CA ALA A 98 20.97 -12.69 27.79
C ALA A 98 20.72 -13.90 26.92
N THR A 99 21.71 -14.25 26.10
CA THR A 99 21.82 -15.52 25.39
C THR A 99 23.14 -16.20 25.77
N GLN A 100 23.39 -17.41 25.25
CA GLN A 100 24.68 -18.09 25.47
C GLN A 100 25.89 -17.33 24.87
N VAL A 101 25.64 -16.39 23.94
CA VAL A 101 26.67 -15.70 23.16
C VAL A 101 26.74 -14.20 23.43
N SER A 102 25.64 -13.61 23.93
CA SER A 102 25.55 -12.16 24.14
C SER A 102 24.61 -11.80 25.29
N HIS A 103 24.92 -10.72 25.96
CA HIS A 103 24.10 -10.14 27.02
C HIS A 103 24.10 -8.61 26.90
N CYS A 104 22.98 -8.01 27.23
CA CYS A 104 22.83 -6.56 27.31
C CYS A 104 22.00 -6.20 28.53
N PHE A 105 22.44 -5.22 29.28
CA PHE A 105 21.73 -4.65 30.39
C PHE A 105 21.68 -3.13 30.23
N VAL A 106 20.50 -2.54 30.24
CA VAL A 106 20.29 -1.10 30.16
C VAL A 106 19.56 -0.66 31.43
N SER A 107 20.11 0.31 32.13
CA SER A 107 19.49 0.96 33.28
C SER A 107 19.22 2.42 32.94
N ILE A 108 17.98 2.87 33.12
CA ILE A 108 17.54 4.26 32.98
C ILE A 108 16.99 4.70 34.32
N ARG A 109 17.64 5.67 34.95
CA ARG A 109 17.21 6.24 36.23
C ARG A 109 16.75 7.67 36.03
N LEU A 110 15.57 7.99 36.50
CA LEU A 110 14.98 9.32 36.53
C LEU A 110 15.09 9.91 37.92
N THR A 111 15.63 11.11 38.02
CA THR A 111 15.76 11.84 39.29
C THR A 111 15.24 13.27 39.07
N PRO A 112 14.24 13.74 39.83
CA PRO A 112 13.78 15.13 39.71
C PRO A 112 14.87 16.08 40.17
N GLU A 113 15.12 17.13 39.38
CA GLU A 113 16.07 18.22 39.68
C GLU A 113 15.42 19.58 39.38
N GLU A 114 16.04 20.67 39.84
CA GLU A 114 15.61 22.04 39.49
C GLU A 114 15.71 22.23 37.97
N GLY A 115 14.57 22.51 37.29
CA GLY A 115 14.50 22.66 35.83
C GLY A 115 14.17 21.38 35.06
N GLY A 116 13.70 20.29 35.73
CA GLY A 116 13.21 19.11 35.03
C GLY A 116 13.63 17.78 35.63
N THR A 117 13.97 16.81 34.80
CA THR A 117 14.38 15.47 35.22
C THR A 117 15.76 15.11 34.69
N ARG A 118 16.67 14.77 35.60
CA ARG A 118 17.93 14.16 35.26
C ARG A 118 17.72 12.68 34.94
N ILE A 119 18.20 12.27 33.77
CA ILE A 119 18.16 10.89 33.31
C ILE A 119 19.59 10.34 33.27
N ALA A 120 19.86 9.38 34.15
CA ALA A 120 21.13 8.67 34.18
C ALA A 120 20.98 7.32 33.48
N VAL A 121 21.71 7.13 32.38
CA VAL A 121 21.72 5.88 31.59
C VAL A 121 23.01 5.13 31.79
N ARG A 122 22.90 3.83 32.05
CA ARG A 122 24.01 2.90 32.20
C ARG A 122 23.75 1.67 31.35
N ILE A 123 24.68 1.33 30.47
CA ILE A 123 24.58 0.20 29.53
C ILE A 123 25.77 -0.71 29.76
N PHE A 124 25.51 -1.98 30.04
CA PHE A 124 26.50 -3.01 30.27
C PHE A 124 26.40 -4.10 29.19
N GLY A 125 27.50 -4.40 28.51
CA GLY A 125 27.52 -5.39 27.45
C GLY A 125 26.93 -4.90 26.12
N VAL A 126 27.37 -5.48 25.03
CA VAL A 126 26.92 -5.14 23.70
C VAL A 126 26.35 -6.39 23.03
N GLY A 127 25.08 -6.39 22.76
CA GLY A 127 24.43 -7.41 21.97
C GLY A 127 22.92 -7.51 22.20
N LEU A 128 22.12 -7.22 21.17
CA LEU A 128 20.79 -7.77 20.95
C LEU A 128 19.55 -7.04 21.48
N LEU A 129 19.60 -5.83 22.02
CA LEU A 129 18.40 -5.00 21.94
C LEU A 129 18.13 -4.56 20.47
N HIS A 130 19.22 -4.40 19.68
CA HIS A 130 19.12 -4.16 18.24
C HIS A 130 20.27 -4.86 17.50
N PRO A 131 20.05 -5.85 16.64
CA PRO A 131 21.12 -6.62 15.98
C PRO A 131 22.08 -5.81 15.11
N ASP A 132 21.63 -4.66 14.60
CA ASP A 132 22.47 -3.78 13.78
C ASP A 132 23.39 -2.89 14.64
N LEU A 133 23.04 -2.64 15.92
CA LEU A 133 23.88 -1.89 16.86
C LEU A 133 25.09 -2.69 17.37
N ALA A 134 24.97 -4.00 17.42
CA ALA A 134 26.07 -4.88 17.83
C ALA A 134 27.32 -4.81 16.92
N LYS A 135 27.17 -4.33 15.68
CA LYS A 135 28.24 -4.19 14.68
C LYS A 135 28.87 -2.80 14.63
N THR A 136 28.24 -1.79 15.24
CA THR A 136 28.60 -0.37 15.06
C THR A 136 29.32 0.26 16.25
N GLY A 137 29.59 -0.50 17.33
CA GLY A 137 30.37 -0.04 18.49
C GLY A 137 29.52 0.78 19.52
N ASP A 138 30.20 1.11 20.64
CA ASP A 138 29.60 1.71 21.84
C ASP A 138 28.83 3.03 21.60
N GLY A 139 29.27 3.81 20.63
CA GLY A 139 28.64 5.08 20.28
C GLY A 139 27.21 4.95 19.71
N ALA A 140 26.94 3.87 19.01
CA ALA A 140 25.64 3.67 18.35
C ALA A 140 24.53 3.33 19.36
N VAL A 141 24.83 2.49 20.35
CA VAL A 141 23.87 2.15 21.42
C VAL A 141 23.56 3.38 22.27
N ARG A 142 24.59 4.16 22.63
CA ARG A 142 24.43 5.45 23.33
C ARG A 142 23.48 6.38 22.55
N ASN A 143 23.75 6.58 21.27
CA ASN A 143 22.94 7.46 20.44
C ASN A 143 21.50 6.96 20.29
N TRP A 144 21.32 5.65 20.14
CA TRP A 144 19.99 5.04 20.04
C TRP A 144 19.12 5.30 21.28
N VAL A 145 19.66 5.08 22.49
CA VAL A 145 18.92 5.37 23.75
C VAL A 145 18.69 6.87 23.90
N ARG A 146 19.74 7.69 23.64
CA ARG A 146 19.62 9.16 23.73
C ARG A 146 18.54 9.73 22.82
N GLU A 147 18.54 9.28 21.56
CA GLU A 147 17.49 9.69 20.60
C GLU A 147 16.09 9.23 21.01
N GLY A 148 15.95 8.05 21.60
CA GLY A 148 14.68 7.57 22.14
C GLY A 148 14.15 8.50 23.25
N LEU A 149 15.01 8.87 24.19
CA LEU A 149 14.66 9.78 25.29
C LEU A 149 14.36 11.21 24.79
N LEU A 150 15.09 11.72 23.81
CA LEU A 150 14.77 13.02 23.20
C LEU A 150 13.41 13.00 22.53
N ARG A 151 13.03 11.91 21.85
CA ARG A 151 11.70 11.77 21.26
C ARG A 151 10.59 11.73 22.31
N ILE A 152 10.87 11.20 23.51
CA ILE A 152 9.94 11.30 24.65
C ILE A 152 9.76 12.76 25.06
N SER A 153 10.84 13.55 25.13
CA SER A 153 10.77 14.98 25.40
C SER A 153 9.94 15.73 24.35
N ASP A 154 10.26 15.52 23.05
CA ASP A 154 9.50 16.13 21.95
C ASP A 154 8.01 15.76 22.00
N TYR A 155 7.70 14.53 22.41
CA TYR A 155 6.32 14.08 22.60
C TYR A 155 5.61 14.83 23.73
N LEU A 156 6.25 14.97 24.89
CA LEU A 156 5.70 15.66 26.05
C LEU A 156 5.56 17.16 25.82
N GLU A 157 6.42 17.76 25.00
CA GLU A 157 6.30 19.15 24.58
C GLU A 157 5.24 19.39 23.50
N GLY A 158 4.53 18.34 23.06
CA GLY A 158 3.58 18.43 21.94
C GLY A 158 4.24 18.68 20.60
N LYS A 159 5.58 18.61 20.50
CA LYS A 159 6.37 18.78 19.28
C LYS A 159 6.40 17.54 18.42
N GLN A 160 6.03 16.38 18.94
CA GLN A 160 5.84 15.19 18.13
C GLN A 160 4.56 15.33 17.32
N SER A 161 4.77 15.86 16.14
CA SER A 161 3.76 15.94 15.10
C SER A 161 3.38 14.52 14.61
N SER A 162 2.19 14.40 14.06
CA SER A 162 1.75 13.24 13.26
C SER A 162 2.58 13.07 11.97
N LEU A 163 3.80 13.65 11.92
CA LEU A 163 4.74 13.49 10.82
C LEU A 163 5.51 12.18 11.00
N LEU A 164 5.11 11.15 10.27
CA LEU A 164 5.91 9.93 10.12
C LEU A 164 6.86 10.10 8.93
N VAL A 165 8.15 10.07 9.22
CA VAL A 165 9.18 10.09 8.18
C VAL A 165 9.87 8.73 8.20
N ASN A 166 9.60 7.89 7.22
CA ASN A 166 10.36 6.65 6.98
C ASN A 166 11.57 6.96 6.08
N MET A 167 12.29 8.03 6.44
CA MET A 167 13.57 8.38 5.83
C MET A 167 14.67 8.06 6.84
N GLY A 168 15.51 7.09 6.53
CA GLY A 168 16.86 7.09 7.08
C GLY A 168 17.57 8.39 6.63
N ASP A 169 18.55 8.88 7.40
CA ASP A 169 19.47 9.91 6.91
C ASP A 169 19.93 9.55 5.50
N GLY A 170 20.13 10.52 4.58
CA GLY A 170 20.29 10.24 3.15
C GLY A 170 21.27 9.13 2.80
N HIS A 171 22.33 8.92 3.59
CA HIS A 171 23.21 7.73 3.47
C HIS A 171 22.53 6.43 3.92
N SER A 172 21.66 6.46 4.93
CA SER A 172 20.95 5.28 5.41
C SER A 172 19.82 4.86 4.48
N LEU A 173 19.20 5.79 3.75
CA LEU A 173 18.20 5.48 2.73
C LEU A 173 18.81 4.71 1.57
N LEU A 174 19.94 5.17 1.02
CA LEU A 174 20.67 4.48 -0.05
C LEU A 174 21.09 3.06 0.36
N LEU A 175 21.60 2.90 1.58
CA LEU A 175 21.96 1.59 2.12
C LEU A 175 20.73 0.70 2.32
N SER A 176 19.61 1.25 2.76
CA SER A 176 18.35 0.52 2.93
C SER A 176 17.77 0.11 1.58
N VAL A 177 17.82 0.97 0.57
CA VAL A 177 17.47 0.64 -0.83
C VAL A 177 18.36 -0.49 -1.34
N ALA A 178 19.69 -0.37 -1.20
CA ALA A 178 20.63 -1.39 -1.65
C ALA A 178 20.41 -2.73 -0.94
N LYS A 179 20.20 -2.73 0.39
CA LYS A 179 19.88 -3.92 1.18
C LYS A 179 18.57 -4.58 0.70
N THR A 180 17.52 -3.80 0.49
CA THR A 180 16.23 -4.29 0.01
C THR A 180 16.37 -4.93 -1.36
N MET A 181 17.12 -4.30 -2.27
CA MET A 181 17.40 -4.82 -3.61
C MET A 181 18.21 -6.13 -3.59
N LEU A 182 19.15 -6.28 -2.66
CA LEU A 182 19.92 -7.50 -2.49
C LEU A 182 19.08 -8.63 -1.89
N VAL A 183 18.29 -8.35 -0.84
CA VAL A 183 17.46 -9.34 -0.14
C VAL A 183 16.36 -9.87 -1.05
N SER A 184 15.73 -9.01 -1.84
CA SER A 184 14.70 -9.40 -2.81
C SER A 184 15.26 -10.14 -4.03
N GLY A 185 16.58 -10.09 -4.24
CA GLY A 185 17.25 -10.68 -5.41
C GLY A 185 17.11 -9.86 -6.70
N VAL A 186 16.59 -8.63 -6.64
CA VAL A 186 16.59 -7.68 -7.76
C VAL A 186 18.03 -7.39 -8.19
N VAL A 187 18.91 -7.13 -7.21
CA VAL A 187 20.36 -7.05 -7.43
C VAL A 187 20.98 -8.35 -6.91
N ARG A 188 21.44 -9.21 -7.80
CA ARG A 188 22.12 -10.45 -7.46
C ARG A 188 23.39 -10.57 -8.32
N ALA A 189 24.45 -11.13 -7.77
CA ALA A 189 25.62 -11.51 -8.54
C ALA A 189 25.18 -12.42 -9.72
N SER A 190 25.25 -11.90 -10.93
CA SER A 190 24.93 -12.59 -12.16
C SER A 190 26.18 -12.66 -13.03
N ARG A 191 26.12 -13.39 -14.14
CA ARG A 191 27.19 -13.35 -15.15
C ARG A 191 27.46 -11.89 -15.54
N PRO A 192 28.72 -11.43 -15.53
CA PRO A 192 29.05 -10.02 -15.76
C PRO A 192 28.46 -9.45 -17.07
N ASP A 193 28.42 -10.27 -18.14
CA ASP A 193 27.88 -9.90 -19.44
C ASP A 193 26.37 -9.60 -19.38
N ARG A 194 25.61 -10.31 -18.54
CA ARG A 194 24.17 -10.09 -18.35
C ARG A 194 23.92 -8.84 -17.51
N GLY A 195 24.72 -8.63 -16.47
CA GLY A 195 24.65 -7.42 -15.65
C GLY A 195 24.92 -6.15 -16.47
N LEU A 196 25.93 -6.17 -17.32
CA LEU A 196 26.25 -5.05 -18.23
C LEU A 196 25.10 -4.78 -19.23
N ARG A 197 24.51 -5.83 -19.82
CA ARG A 197 23.35 -5.66 -20.73
C ARG A 197 22.12 -5.12 -20.01
N GLN A 198 21.87 -5.54 -18.77
CA GLN A 198 20.79 -5.01 -17.94
C GLN A 198 20.97 -3.51 -17.65
N LEU A 199 22.17 -3.10 -17.22
CA LEU A 199 22.50 -1.70 -16.98
C LEU A 199 22.41 -0.88 -18.27
N ASN A 200 22.89 -1.41 -19.39
CA ASN A 200 22.77 -0.75 -20.69
C ASN A 200 21.31 -0.56 -21.13
N SER A 201 20.42 -1.51 -20.84
CA SER A 201 18.97 -1.36 -21.09
C SER A 201 18.38 -0.22 -20.28
N LEU A 202 18.67 -0.18 -18.98
CA LEU A 202 18.19 0.90 -18.11
C LEU A 202 18.80 2.26 -18.47
N ALA A 203 20.07 2.29 -18.87
CA ALA A 203 20.72 3.53 -19.33
C ALA A 203 20.11 4.07 -20.63
N LYS A 204 19.67 3.17 -21.52
CA LYS A 204 19.05 3.55 -22.81
C LYS A 204 17.58 3.96 -22.69
N TRP A 205 16.80 3.22 -21.88
CA TRP A 205 15.34 3.35 -21.84
C TRP A 205 14.82 3.92 -20.51
N GLY A 206 15.71 4.21 -19.55
CA GLY A 206 15.33 4.66 -18.20
C GLY A 206 14.57 3.58 -17.41
N PHE A 207 13.97 4.01 -16.30
CA PHE A 207 13.10 3.15 -15.46
C PHE A 207 11.64 3.13 -15.99
N THR A 208 11.49 3.07 -17.31
CA THR A 208 10.21 2.98 -18.01
C THR A 208 9.78 1.52 -18.18
N LEU A 209 8.58 1.29 -18.73
CA LEU A 209 8.13 -0.06 -19.08
C LEU A 209 9.09 -0.73 -20.08
N ALA A 210 9.58 0.04 -21.08
CA ALA A 210 10.56 -0.46 -22.06
C ALA A 210 11.90 -0.82 -21.39
N GLY A 211 12.39 0.04 -20.48
CA GLY A 211 13.64 -0.19 -19.77
C GLY A 211 13.57 -1.37 -18.81
N GLY A 212 12.48 -1.49 -18.04
CA GLY A 212 12.25 -2.59 -17.12
C GLY A 212 12.17 -3.94 -17.83
N LEU A 213 11.35 -4.05 -18.90
CA LEU A 213 11.25 -5.26 -19.70
C LEU A 213 12.57 -5.62 -20.37
N GLY A 214 13.24 -4.63 -20.98
CA GLY A 214 14.54 -4.85 -21.63
C GLY A 214 15.63 -5.30 -20.66
N ALA A 215 15.63 -4.77 -19.44
CA ALA A 215 16.53 -5.20 -18.37
C ALA A 215 16.25 -6.64 -17.92
N ALA A 216 14.97 -7.01 -17.78
CA ALA A 216 14.56 -8.38 -17.44
C ALA A 216 14.93 -9.38 -18.55
N ALA A 217 14.66 -9.04 -19.82
CA ALA A 217 15.03 -9.84 -20.98
C ALA A 217 16.54 -10.03 -21.11
N ALA A 218 17.33 -8.98 -20.89
CA ALA A 218 18.79 -9.05 -20.89
C ALA A 218 19.34 -9.99 -19.80
N ARG A 219 18.67 -10.01 -18.64
CA ARG A 219 19.07 -10.81 -17.48
C ARG A 219 18.62 -12.26 -17.57
N SER A 220 17.39 -12.51 -18.00
CA SER A 220 16.72 -13.81 -17.96
C SER A 220 15.82 -14.02 -19.21
N PRO A 221 16.39 -14.09 -20.42
CA PRO A 221 15.62 -14.11 -21.67
C PRO A 221 14.63 -15.29 -21.76
N HIS A 222 15.00 -16.44 -21.19
CA HIS A 222 14.21 -17.68 -21.29
C HIS A 222 13.22 -17.88 -20.14
N ASN A 223 13.21 -16.99 -19.14
CA ASN A 223 12.15 -17.02 -18.12
C ASN A 223 10.81 -16.61 -18.74
N ILE A 224 9.74 -17.21 -18.24
CA ILE A 224 8.39 -16.85 -18.63
C ILE A 224 8.11 -15.42 -18.14
N ALA A 225 7.70 -14.55 -19.06
CA ALA A 225 7.33 -13.17 -18.76
C ALA A 225 5.83 -13.05 -18.51
N SER A 226 5.01 -13.70 -19.37
CA SER A 226 3.56 -13.62 -19.27
C SER A 226 2.89 -14.96 -19.57
N VAL A 227 1.77 -15.19 -18.89
CA VAL A 227 0.83 -16.29 -19.13
C VAL A 227 -0.57 -15.69 -19.18
N ASP A 228 -1.31 -15.98 -20.25
CA ASP A 228 -2.71 -15.63 -20.38
C ASP A 228 -3.49 -16.75 -21.11
N ARG A 229 -4.75 -16.51 -21.44
CA ARG A 229 -5.56 -17.51 -22.16
C ARG A 229 -5.08 -17.79 -23.60
N TYR A 230 -4.26 -16.92 -24.16
CA TYR A 230 -3.73 -17.05 -25.52
C TYR A 230 -2.39 -17.79 -25.57
N GLY A 231 -1.72 -17.93 -24.42
CA GLY A 231 -0.48 -18.69 -24.34
C GLY A 231 0.52 -18.19 -23.30
N THR A 232 1.74 -18.58 -23.52
CA THR A 232 2.88 -18.28 -22.65
C THR A 232 3.98 -17.66 -23.50
N SER A 233 4.55 -16.54 -23.01
CA SER A 233 5.66 -15.86 -23.68
C SER A 233 6.84 -15.69 -22.73
N THR A 234 8.06 -15.90 -23.23
CA THR A 234 9.29 -15.61 -22.50
C THR A 234 9.61 -14.10 -22.53
N TYR A 235 10.53 -13.66 -21.70
CA TYR A 235 11.02 -12.28 -21.74
C TYR A 235 11.68 -11.94 -23.09
N ALA A 236 12.32 -12.92 -23.75
CA ALA A 236 12.87 -12.74 -25.11
C ALA A 236 11.77 -12.53 -26.15
N ASP A 237 10.71 -13.36 -26.11
CA ASP A 237 9.58 -13.26 -27.05
C ASP A 237 8.89 -11.89 -26.90
N VAL A 238 8.56 -11.46 -25.66
CA VAL A 238 7.92 -10.15 -25.41
C VAL A 238 8.84 -9.00 -25.84
N ALA A 239 10.16 -9.10 -25.61
CA ALA A 239 11.11 -8.07 -26.03
C ALA A 239 11.20 -7.93 -27.56
N GLU A 240 11.17 -9.04 -28.28
CA GLU A 240 11.18 -9.10 -29.78
C GLU A 240 9.84 -8.56 -30.31
N ARG A 241 8.70 -9.10 -29.86
CA ARG A 241 7.38 -8.65 -30.32
C ARG A 241 7.17 -7.16 -30.10
N THR A 242 7.52 -6.64 -28.90
CA THR A 242 7.42 -5.21 -28.60
C THR A 242 8.38 -4.33 -29.41
N ALA A 243 9.52 -4.87 -29.85
CA ALA A 243 10.40 -4.16 -30.76
C ALA A 243 9.79 -4.09 -32.18
N CYS A 244 9.19 -5.18 -32.66
CA CYS A 244 8.50 -5.21 -33.95
C CYS A 244 7.30 -4.27 -33.96
N ILE A 245 6.46 -4.30 -32.93
CA ILE A 245 5.30 -3.37 -32.80
C ILE A 245 5.79 -1.92 -32.85
N ALA A 246 6.81 -1.56 -32.05
CA ALA A 246 7.34 -0.19 -32.03
C ALA A 246 7.90 0.23 -33.40
N SER A 247 8.64 -0.67 -34.10
CA SER A 247 9.15 -0.40 -35.46
C SER A 247 8.01 -0.28 -36.46
N GLY A 248 6.97 -1.13 -36.38
CA GLY A 248 5.77 -1.03 -37.21
C GLY A 248 5.03 0.29 -37.02
N LEU A 249 4.87 0.75 -35.78
CA LEU A 249 4.29 2.07 -35.48
C LEU A 249 5.13 3.20 -36.07
N ALA A 250 6.46 3.16 -35.90
CA ALA A 250 7.35 4.15 -36.49
C ALA A 250 7.29 4.17 -38.04
N ALA A 251 7.19 3.01 -38.68
CA ALA A 251 7.00 2.90 -40.13
C ALA A 251 5.63 3.47 -40.56
N GLY A 252 4.61 3.38 -39.70
CA GLY A 252 3.31 4.01 -39.88
C GLY A 252 3.29 5.52 -39.65
N GLY A 253 4.44 6.14 -39.35
CA GLY A 253 4.57 7.60 -39.15
C GLY A 253 4.40 8.09 -37.71
N PHE A 254 4.20 7.20 -36.73
CA PHE A 254 4.12 7.58 -35.32
C PHE A 254 5.52 7.88 -34.72
N THR A 255 5.58 8.83 -33.83
CA THR A 255 6.83 9.34 -33.24
C THR A 255 6.72 9.45 -31.72
N SER A 256 7.76 9.98 -31.08
CA SER A 256 7.73 10.34 -29.66
C SER A 256 6.73 11.45 -29.31
N ASP A 257 6.27 12.20 -30.28
CA ASP A 257 5.28 13.27 -30.09
C ASP A 257 3.84 12.74 -30.20
N SER A 258 3.68 11.45 -30.56
CA SER A 258 2.37 10.82 -30.69
C SER A 258 1.79 10.46 -29.32
N THR A 259 0.46 10.43 -29.25
CA THR A 259 -0.30 9.96 -28.10
C THR A 259 -1.13 8.75 -28.48
N PHE A 260 -0.94 7.65 -27.78
CA PHE A 260 -1.78 6.44 -27.93
C PHE A 260 -2.79 6.32 -26.81
N ALA A 261 -3.91 5.69 -27.08
CA ALA A 261 -4.81 5.18 -26.07
C ALA A 261 -4.86 3.64 -26.09
N VAL A 262 -5.11 3.04 -24.94
CA VAL A 262 -5.33 1.58 -24.82
C VAL A 262 -6.66 1.33 -24.14
N LEU A 263 -7.56 0.65 -24.82
CA LEU A 263 -8.85 0.16 -24.32
C LEU A 263 -8.83 -1.38 -24.40
N ALA A 264 -8.22 -2.01 -23.40
CA ALA A 264 -8.04 -3.45 -23.39
C ALA A 264 -8.12 -4.02 -21.97
N ARG A 265 -8.38 -5.33 -21.88
CA ARG A 265 -8.33 -6.09 -20.63
C ARG A 265 -6.92 -6.59 -20.35
N ASN A 266 -6.77 -7.25 -19.19
CA ASN A 266 -5.49 -7.82 -18.77
C ASN A 266 -5.09 -9.03 -19.64
N HIS A 267 -4.30 -8.84 -20.68
CA HIS A 267 -3.66 -9.90 -21.48
C HIS A 267 -2.31 -9.43 -22.02
N ALA A 268 -1.51 -10.34 -22.53
CA ALA A 268 -0.14 -10.07 -22.96
C ALA A 268 -0.06 -8.96 -24.03
N ALA A 269 -0.97 -8.95 -25.00
CA ALA A 269 -0.97 -7.95 -26.04
C ALA A 269 -1.22 -6.51 -25.51
N MET A 270 -2.02 -6.31 -24.46
CA MET A 270 -2.14 -5.01 -23.79
C MET A 270 -0.77 -4.56 -23.25
N VAL A 271 -0.04 -5.46 -22.58
CA VAL A 271 1.29 -5.16 -22.05
C VAL A 271 2.27 -4.87 -23.19
N GLU A 272 2.21 -5.62 -24.28
CA GLU A 272 3.05 -5.41 -25.47
C GLU A 272 2.81 -4.04 -26.12
N CYS A 273 1.55 -3.61 -26.24
CA CYS A 273 1.21 -2.26 -26.74
C CYS A 273 1.77 -1.17 -25.81
N MET A 274 1.62 -1.32 -24.48
CA MET A 274 2.14 -0.36 -23.52
C MET A 274 3.67 -0.24 -23.59
N VAL A 275 4.37 -1.36 -23.72
CA VAL A 275 5.84 -1.37 -23.84
C VAL A 275 6.28 -0.82 -25.19
N ALA A 276 5.57 -1.10 -26.29
CA ALA A 276 5.88 -0.57 -27.61
C ALA A 276 5.74 0.96 -27.67
N ALA A 277 4.65 1.51 -27.12
CA ALA A 277 4.48 2.96 -26.96
C ALA A 277 5.62 3.57 -26.13
N SER A 278 6.00 2.91 -25.02
CA SER A 278 7.13 3.31 -24.19
C SER A 278 8.47 3.29 -24.93
N LYS A 279 8.70 2.31 -25.83
CA LYS A 279 9.90 2.27 -26.70
C LYS A 279 9.91 3.42 -27.71
N LEU A 280 8.76 3.77 -28.25
CA LEU A 280 8.64 4.91 -29.17
C LEU A 280 8.85 6.26 -28.47
N GLY A 281 8.65 6.29 -27.12
CA GLY A 281 8.67 7.53 -26.34
C GLY A 281 7.35 8.29 -26.42
N ALA A 282 6.30 7.66 -26.92
CA ALA A 282 4.98 8.26 -27.09
C ALA A 282 4.21 8.28 -25.77
N ASP A 283 3.33 9.28 -25.62
CA ASP A 283 2.39 9.33 -24.50
C ASP A 283 1.35 8.21 -24.59
N LEU A 284 0.89 7.72 -23.44
CA LEU A 284 -0.04 6.59 -23.38
C LEU A 284 -1.17 6.85 -22.39
N VAL A 285 -2.41 6.84 -22.87
CA VAL A 285 -3.64 6.99 -22.09
C VAL A 285 -4.26 5.61 -21.85
N LEU A 286 -4.38 5.21 -20.58
CA LEU A 286 -5.02 3.95 -20.20
C LEU A 286 -6.51 4.16 -19.95
N LEU A 287 -7.36 3.55 -20.79
CA LEU A 287 -8.79 3.69 -20.74
C LEU A 287 -9.44 2.58 -19.90
N ASN A 288 -10.38 2.97 -19.04
CA ASN A 288 -11.20 2.00 -18.31
C ASN A 288 -12.21 1.35 -19.26
N THR A 289 -12.24 0.02 -19.31
CA THR A 289 -13.13 -0.76 -20.19
C THR A 289 -14.62 -0.61 -19.87
N GLY A 290 -14.98 -0.03 -18.74
CA GLY A 290 -16.35 0.30 -18.34
C GLY A 290 -16.83 1.71 -18.73
N LEU A 291 -16.01 2.49 -19.46
CA LEU A 291 -16.41 3.84 -19.89
C LEU A 291 -17.48 3.78 -21.00
N ALA A 292 -18.40 4.72 -20.96
CA ALA A 292 -19.34 4.92 -22.06
C ALA A 292 -18.62 5.52 -23.29
N ALA A 293 -19.12 5.22 -24.50
CA ALA A 293 -18.54 5.69 -25.77
C ALA A 293 -18.30 7.20 -25.80
N ARG A 294 -19.28 8.00 -25.34
CA ARG A 294 -19.16 9.46 -25.29
C ARG A 294 -18.00 9.94 -24.39
N ALA A 295 -17.80 9.29 -23.24
CA ALA A 295 -16.68 9.63 -22.36
C ALA A 295 -15.33 9.30 -23.00
N ILE A 296 -15.26 8.21 -23.76
CA ILE A 296 -14.07 7.84 -24.55
C ILE A 296 -13.80 8.90 -25.61
N GLU A 297 -14.80 9.33 -26.37
CA GLU A 297 -14.66 10.40 -27.38
C GLU A 297 -14.10 11.69 -26.78
N GLU A 298 -14.63 12.12 -25.64
CA GLU A 298 -14.15 13.32 -24.93
C GLU A 298 -12.68 13.17 -24.48
N ILE A 299 -12.31 12.00 -23.96
CA ILE A 299 -10.92 11.72 -23.53
C ILE A 299 -9.97 11.71 -24.72
N ILE A 300 -10.33 11.04 -25.82
CA ILE A 300 -9.53 10.96 -27.04
C ILE A 300 -9.27 12.35 -27.61
N LYS A 301 -10.31 13.16 -27.71
CA LYS A 301 -10.24 14.54 -28.18
C LYS A 301 -9.36 15.41 -27.24
N HIS A 302 -9.59 15.29 -25.93
CA HIS A 302 -8.90 16.11 -24.93
C HIS A 302 -7.39 15.86 -24.88
N ASN A 303 -7.00 14.59 -25.03
CA ASN A 303 -5.60 14.19 -24.98
C ASN A 303 -4.94 14.13 -26.38
N ALA A 304 -5.64 14.61 -27.44
CA ALA A 304 -5.16 14.59 -28.82
C ALA A 304 -4.58 13.22 -29.21
N VAL A 305 -5.35 12.15 -28.99
CA VAL A 305 -4.90 10.78 -29.23
C VAL A 305 -4.81 10.53 -30.75
N ASP A 306 -3.64 10.08 -31.21
CA ASP A 306 -3.36 9.81 -32.60
C ASP A 306 -3.79 8.41 -33.05
N ALA A 307 -3.80 7.41 -32.15
CA ALA A 307 -4.31 6.07 -32.43
C ALA A 307 -4.73 5.35 -31.14
N ILE A 308 -5.64 4.37 -31.30
CA ILE A 308 -6.13 3.59 -30.16
C ILE A 308 -5.91 2.09 -30.41
N PHE A 309 -5.30 1.41 -29.41
CA PHE A 309 -5.30 -0.03 -29.29
C PHE A 309 -6.57 -0.49 -28.60
N VAL A 310 -7.29 -1.46 -29.19
CA VAL A 310 -8.61 -1.82 -28.68
C VAL A 310 -8.86 -3.33 -28.81
N ASP A 311 -9.45 -3.93 -27.75
CA ASP A 311 -9.95 -5.30 -27.82
C ASP A 311 -11.18 -5.37 -28.73
N ASP A 312 -11.30 -6.42 -29.54
CA ASP A 312 -12.35 -6.57 -30.54
C ASP A 312 -13.77 -6.50 -29.94
N ASP A 313 -13.96 -7.07 -28.76
CA ASP A 313 -15.26 -7.04 -28.06
C ASP A 313 -15.59 -5.68 -27.41
N LEU A 314 -14.62 -4.78 -27.32
CA LEU A 314 -14.80 -3.39 -26.88
C LEU A 314 -14.99 -2.41 -28.06
N ASP A 315 -14.94 -2.90 -29.29
CA ASP A 315 -15.14 -2.11 -30.51
C ASP A 315 -16.41 -1.25 -30.50
N PRO A 316 -17.56 -1.72 -30.03
CA PRO A 316 -18.77 -0.91 -29.96
C PRO A 316 -18.61 0.41 -29.20
N GLN A 317 -17.66 0.49 -28.26
CA GLN A 317 -17.40 1.70 -27.48
C GLN A 317 -16.58 2.76 -28.24
N VAL A 318 -15.88 2.38 -29.31
CA VAL A 318 -14.98 3.26 -30.07
C VAL A 318 -15.44 3.48 -31.52
N ARG A 319 -16.56 2.88 -31.94
CA ARG A 319 -17.05 2.95 -33.33
C ARG A 319 -17.39 4.36 -33.80
N TYR A 320 -17.65 5.29 -32.90
CA TYR A 320 -17.98 6.67 -33.20
C TYR A 320 -16.78 7.62 -33.26
N LEU A 321 -15.58 7.11 -32.96
CA LEU A 321 -14.35 7.91 -33.09
C LEU A 321 -14.13 8.33 -34.55
N PRO A 322 -13.58 9.54 -34.78
CA PRO A 322 -13.21 9.99 -36.11
C PRO A 322 -12.32 8.99 -36.86
N ALA A 323 -12.44 8.96 -38.22
CA ALA A 323 -11.65 8.04 -39.04
C ALA A 323 -10.14 8.35 -39.00
N GLU A 324 -9.78 9.56 -38.65
CA GLU A 324 -8.41 10.07 -38.46
C GLU A 324 -7.72 9.45 -37.25
N VAL A 325 -8.46 8.81 -36.33
CA VAL A 325 -7.91 8.07 -35.20
C VAL A 325 -7.92 6.57 -35.53
N PRO A 326 -6.81 6.01 -36.03
CA PRO A 326 -6.72 4.59 -36.36
C PRO A 326 -7.01 3.71 -35.16
N ARG A 327 -7.73 2.61 -35.39
CA ARG A 327 -8.05 1.62 -34.38
C ARG A 327 -7.27 0.36 -34.70
N ILE A 328 -6.44 -0.05 -33.75
CA ILE A 328 -5.53 -1.18 -33.89
C ILE A 328 -6.03 -2.27 -32.94
N SER A 329 -6.44 -3.41 -33.50
CA SER A 329 -6.87 -4.55 -32.68
C SER A 329 -5.71 -5.13 -31.89
N THR A 330 -5.96 -5.43 -30.62
CA THR A 330 -5.03 -6.14 -29.73
C THR A 330 -5.14 -7.66 -29.85
N HIS A 331 -6.21 -8.19 -30.48
CA HIS A 331 -6.42 -9.62 -30.61
C HIS A 331 -5.62 -10.21 -31.79
N PRO A 332 -4.96 -11.36 -31.58
CA PRO A 332 -4.38 -12.10 -32.67
C PRO A 332 -5.50 -12.59 -33.64
N ASN A 333 -5.26 -12.46 -34.91
CA ASN A 333 -6.22 -12.86 -35.98
C ASN A 333 -7.58 -12.13 -35.86
N SER A 334 -7.55 -10.82 -35.59
CA SER A 334 -8.77 -10.00 -35.58
C SER A 334 -9.57 -10.18 -36.87
N ILE A 335 -10.86 -10.45 -36.75
CA ILE A 335 -11.78 -10.62 -37.87
C ILE A 335 -12.49 -9.32 -38.27
N LEU A 336 -12.15 -8.21 -37.60
CA LEU A 336 -12.78 -6.91 -37.86
C LEU A 336 -12.23 -6.36 -39.19
N PRO A 337 -13.05 -6.27 -40.26
CA PRO A 337 -12.61 -5.75 -41.54
C PRO A 337 -12.21 -4.28 -41.44
N GLN A 338 -11.17 -3.90 -42.21
CA GLN A 338 -10.70 -2.51 -42.37
C GLN A 338 -9.95 -1.92 -41.15
N ARG A 339 -9.41 -2.74 -40.26
CA ARG A 339 -8.60 -2.30 -39.13
C ARG A 339 -7.22 -2.95 -39.15
N GLY A 340 -6.21 -2.17 -38.76
CA GLY A 340 -4.90 -2.73 -38.46
C GLY A 340 -4.97 -3.58 -37.19
N SER A 341 -4.07 -4.51 -37.04
CA SER A 341 -3.87 -5.33 -35.85
C SER A 341 -2.44 -5.23 -35.35
N ILE A 342 -2.20 -5.64 -34.09
CA ILE A 342 -0.82 -5.77 -33.60
C ILE A 342 -0.02 -6.78 -34.41
N ASP A 343 -0.65 -7.82 -35.00
CA ASP A 343 0.03 -8.81 -35.84
C ASP A 343 0.50 -8.21 -37.18
N ASP A 344 -0.25 -7.24 -37.72
CA ASP A 344 0.20 -6.49 -38.90
C ASP A 344 1.44 -5.66 -38.55
N LEU A 345 1.46 -5.00 -37.36
CA LEU A 345 2.64 -4.24 -36.90
C LEU A 345 3.83 -5.17 -36.66
N ILE A 346 3.60 -6.33 -36.05
CA ILE A 346 4.66 -7.36 -35.84
C ILE A 346 5.20 -7.85 -37.16
N SER A 347 4.34 -8.11 -38.14
CA SER A 347 4.74 -8.58 -39.45
C SER A 347 5.52 -7.52 -40.26
N ALA A 348 5.17 -6.27 -40.12
CA ALA A 348 5.87 -5.13 -40.74
C ALA A 348 7.21 -4.79 -40.03
N GLY A 349 7.32 -5.08 -38.75
CA GLY A 349 8.46 -4.68 -37.91
C GLY A 349 9.82 -5.15 -38.36
N PRO A 350 10.03 -6.42 -38.78
CA PRO A 350 11.34 -6.90 -39.24
C PRO A 350 11.91 -6.18 -40.47
N GLY A 351 11.05 -5.59 -41.31
CA GLY A 351 11.44 -4.77 -42.46
C GLY A 351 11.69 -3.29 -42.13
N ALA A 352 11.36 -2.84 -40.94
CA ALA A 352 11.50 -1.46 -40.51
C ALA A 352 12.79 -1.24 -39.69
N PRO A 353 13.38 -0.02 -39.70
CA PRO A 353 14.53 0.31 -38.86
C PRO A 353 14.18 0.16 -37.37
N PRO A 354 15.11 -0.34 -36.55
CA PRO A 354 14.89 -0.38 -35.08
C PRO A 354 14.66 1.03 -34.52
N VAL A 355 13.70 1.15 -33.60
CA VAL A 355 13.42 2.42 -32.92
C VAL A 355 14.59 2.80 -32.01
N ALA A 356 15.08 4.00 -32.16
CA ALA A 356 16.11 4.56 -31.27
C ALA A 356 15.48 4.94 -29.91
N PRO A 357 16.25 4.86 -28.81
CA PRO A 357 15.78 5.32 -27.52
C PRO A 357 15.32 6.78 -27.58
N PRO A 358 14.15 7.12 -27.03
CA PRO A 358 13.65 8.48 -27.06
C PRO A 358 14.51 9.43 -26.20
N ARG A 359 14.56 10.70 -26.55
CA ARG A 359 15.29 11.71 -25.75
C ARG A 359 14.63 11.92 -24.39
N GLN A 360 13.31 11.82 -24.34
CA GLN A 360 12.51 11.89 -23.13
C GLN A 360 11.49 10.74 -23.16
N PRO A 361 11.22 10.09 -22.03
CA PRO A 361 10.19 9.07 -21.98
C PRO A 361 8.80 9.70 -22.16
N GLY A 362 7.93 9.02 -22.90
CA GLY A 362 6.53 9.36 -23.01
C GLY A 362 5.82 9.23 -21.65
N LYS A 363 4.78 10.01 -21.46
CA LYS A 363 3.99 10.06 -20.22
C LYS A 363 2.95 8.96 -20.19
N LEU A 364 2.80 8.36 -19.04
CA LEU A 364 1.76 7.39 -18.78
C LEU A 364 0.60 8.10 -18.07
N ILE A 365 -0.58 8.13 -18.69
CA ILE A 365 -1.76 8.84 -18.22
C ILE A 365 -2.79 7.81 -17.75
N VAL A 366 -3.08 7.83 -16.45
CA VAL A 366 -4.10 6.97 -15.82
C VAL A 366 -5.32 7.81 -15.50
N LEU A 367 -6.50 7.32 -15.88
CA LEU A 367 -7.76 8.02 -15.62
C LEU A 367 -8.25 7.79 -14.20
N THR A 368 -8.58 8.87 -13.51
CA THR A 368 -9.22 8.84 -12.20
C THR A 368 -10.68 9.25 -12.30
N SER A 369 -11.55 8.64 -11.49
CA SER A 369 -12.95 9.03 -11.38
C SER A 369 -13.05 10.39 -10.70
N GLY A 370 -13.20 11.45 -11.49
CA GLY A 370 -13.48 12.79 -10.95
C GLY A 370 -14.86 12.86 -10.30
N THR A 371 -14.97 13.66 -9.23
CA THR A 371 -16.27 14.01 -8.60
C THR A 371 -17.20 14.78 -9.54
N THR A 372 -16.69 15.31 -10.65
CA THR A 372 -17.40 16.16 -11.63
C THR A 372 -17.95 15.43 -12.85
N GLY A 373 -17.81 14.09 -12.94
CA GLY A 373 -18.39 13.25 -14.02
C GLY A 373 -17.43 12.91 -15.15
N THR A 374 -16.59 13.82 -15.65
CA THR A 374 -15.58 13.51 -16.67
C THR A 374 -14.30 13.01 -15.99
N PRO A 375 -13.74 11.84 -16.39
CA PRO A 375 -12.51 11.32 -15.80
C PRO A 375 -11.34 12.31 -15.97
N LYS A 376 -10.54 12.45 -14.91
CA LYS A 376 -9.32 13.27 -14.94
C LYS A 376 -8.13 12.39 -15.34
N GLY A 377 -7.30 12.86 -16.26
CA GLY A 377 -6.06 12.19 -16.66
C GLY A 377 -4.90 12.56 -15.72
N ALA A 378 -4.45 11.63 -14.88
CA ALA A 378 -3.30 11.82 -14.01
C ALA A 378 -2.02 11.37 -14.71
N ARG A 379 -1.06 12.28 -14.90
CA ARG A 379 0.25 11.99 -15.48
C ARG A 379 1.12 11.30 -14.44
N ARG A 380 1.54 10.08 -14.74
CA ARG A 380 2.39 9.29 -13.84
C ARG A 380 3.86 9.66 -14.03
N PRO A 381 4.62 9.88 -12.97
CA PRO A 381 6.05 10.14 -13.09
C PRO A 381 6.80 8.88 -13.51
N THR A 382 7.90 9.07 -14.21
CA THR A 382 8.87 7.99 -14.43
C THR A 382 9.75 7.86 -13.20
N PRO A 383 9.89 6.66 -12.60
CA PRO A 383 10.75 6.48 -11.43
C PRO A 383 12.17 6.96 -11.70
N PRO A 384 12.78 7.76 -10.80
CA PRO A 384 14.16 8.25 -10.99
C PRO A 384 15.21 7.16 -10.76
N GLY A 385 14.80 5.99 -10.26
CA GLY A 385 15.69 4.87 -9.94
C GLY A 385 14.96 3.74 -9.23
N PHE A 386 15.70 2.94 -8.47
CA PHE A 386 15.18 1.81 -7.71
C PHE A 386 14.40 2.17 -6.45
N GLY A 387 14.31 3.44 -6.07
CA GLY A 387 13.63 3.90 -4.85
C GLY A 387 12.17 3.44 -4.78
N ALA A 388 11.43 3.58 -5.87
CA ALA A 388 10.04 3.14 -5.96
C ALA A 388 9.86 1.62 -5.74
N VAL A 389 10.74 0.82 -6.35
CA VAL A 389 10.73 -0.65 -6.18
C VAL A 389 11.11 -1.00 -4.74
N ALA A 390 12.15 -0.36 -4.18
CA ALA A 390 12.58 -0.58 -2.81
C ALA A 390 11.49 -0.20 -1.79
N ALA A 391 10.73 0.87 -2.03
CA ALA A 391 9.60 1.25 -1.20
C ALA A 391 8.59 0.11 -1.09
N MET A 392 8.15 -0.45 -2.23
CA MET A 392 7.22 -1.58 -2.26
C MET A 392 7.78 -2.81 -1.54
N LEU A 393 9.02 -3.19 -1.84
CA LEU A 393 9.69 -4.36 -1.28
C LEU A 393 10.01 -4.20 0.22
N SER A 394 10.04 -2.97 0.75
CA SER A 394 10.30 -2.73 2.17
C SER A 394 9.17 -3.19 3.08
N ARG A 395 7.95 -3.28 2.55
CA ARG A 395 6.74 -3.69 3.29
C ARG A 395 6.11 -4.98 2.80
N MET A 396 6.40 -5.39 1.56
CA MET A 396 5.93 -6.65 0.98
C MET A 396 7.12 -7.55 0.67
N PRO A 397 7.14 -8.82 1.14
CA PRO A 397 8.27 -9.73 0.99
C PRO A 397 8.33 -10.38 -0.41
N LEU A 398 8.19 -9.57 -1.45
CA LEU A 398 8.31 -10.03 -2.83
C LEU A 398 9.76 -10.36 -3.15
N ARG A 399 9.95 -11.36 -3.97
CA ARG A 399 11.27 -11.90 -4.32
C ARG A 399 11.39 -12.06 -5.84
N ARG A 400 12.59 -12.25 -6.29
CA ARG A 400 12.86 -12.64 -7.67
C ARG A 400 12.18 -13.95 -8.02
N ASP A 401 11.80 -14.06 -9.31
CA ASP A 401 11.18 -15.25 -9.92
C ASP A 401 9.79 -15.58 -9.29
N GLU A 402 9.04 -14.55 -8.79
CA GLU A 402 7.64 -14.72 -8.39
C GLU A 402 6.75 -15.12 -9.55
N VAL A 403 5.68 -15.82 -9.26
CA VAL A 403 4.55 -16.03 -10.18
C VAL A 403 3.39 -15.19 -9.70
N MET A 404 3.10 -14.09 -10.40
CA MET A 404 2.19 -13.04 -9.97
C MET A 404 0.88 -13.10 -10.76
N LEU A 405 -0.22 -13.50 -10.13
CA LEU A 405 -1.55 -13.42 -10.75
C LEU A 405 -2.10 -12.00 -10.58
N LEU A 406 -2.31 -11.30 -11.69
CA LEU A 406 -2.85 -9.94 -11.76
C LEU A 406 -4.33 -9.99 -12.13
N CYS A 407 -5.21 -9.92 -11.11
CA CYS A 407 -6.65 -9.75 -11.28
C CYS A 407 -7.03 -8.26 -11.34
N ALA A 408 -6.28 -7.39 -10.64
CA ALA A 408 -6.50 -5.95 -10.71
C ALA A 408 -6.25 -5.41 -12.13
N PRO A 409 -7.16 -4.55 -12.67
CA PRO A 409 -7.02 -4.06 -14.04
C PRO A 409 -5.76 -3.22 -14.25
N LEU A 410 -5.03 -3.49 -15.35
CA LEU A 410 -3.79 -2.79 -15.70
C LEU A 410 -3.99 -1.33 -16.09
N PHE A 411 -5.20 -0.94 -16.49
CA PHE A 411 -5.55 0.46 -16.77
C PHE A 411 -5.76 1.30 -15.50
N HIS A 412 -5.69 0.70 -14.31
CA HIS A 412 -5.68 1.40 -13.03
C HIS A 412 -4.29 1.42 -12.40
N ALA A 413 -4.01 2.45 -11.60
CA ALA A 413 -2.72 2.66 -10.95
C ALA A 413 -2.22 1.42 -10.17
N TRP A 414 -3.11 0.65 -9.54
CA TRP A 414 -2.75 -0.53 -8.76
C TRP A 414 -2.25 -1.69 -9.62
N GLY A 415 -3.02 -2.10 -10.64
CA GLY A 415 -2.60 -3.15 -11.56
C GLY A 415 -1.32 -2.76 -12.33
N LEU A 416 -1.23 -1.49 -12.74
CA LEU A 416 -0.05 -0.94 -13.38
C LEU A 416 1.19 -0.99 -12.47
N ALA A 417 1.07 -0.60 -11.20
CA ALA A 417 2.17 -0.67 -10.24
C ALA A 417 2.66 -2.11 -10.02
N ALA A 418 1.74 -3.08 -9.95
CA ALA A 418 2.09 -4.50 -9.87
C ALA A 418 2.87 -4.98 -11.11
N LEU A 419 2.46 -4.57 -12.32
CA LEU A 419 3.18 -4.84 -13.56
C LEU A 419 4.59 -4.21 -13.54
N GLN A 420 4.71 -2.95 -13.08
CA GLN A 420 5.99 -2.27 -13.00
C GLN A 420 6.96 -2.93 -12.01
N VAL A 421 6.45 -3.45 -10.89
CA VAL A 421 7.26 -4.18 -9.89
C VAL A 421 7.65 -5.58 -10.39
N SER A 422 6.86 -6.20 -11.26
CA SER A 422 7.14 -7.56 -11.77
C SER A 422 8.44 -7.64 -12.56
N THR A 423 8.76 -6.63 -13.36
CA THR A 423 9.94 -6.66 -14.26
C THR A 423 11.28 -6.67 -13.53
N PRO A 424 11.57 -5.83 -12.51
CA PRO A 424 12.82 -5.93 -11.74
C PRO A 424 12.94 -7.24 -10.97
N LEU A 425 11.82 -7.88 -10.60
CA LEU A 425 11.79 -9.19 -9.97
C LEU A 425 11.95 -10.35 -10.98
N VAL A 426 11.93 -10.07 -12.29
CA VAL A 426 11.89 -11.09 -13.34
C VAL A 426 10.75 -12.08 -13.09
N ALA A 427 9.61 -11.56 -12.65
CA ALA A 427 8.45 -12.36 -12.28
C ALA A 427 7.70 -12.86 -13.52
N THR A 428 7.07 -14.02 -13.41
CA THR A 428 6.05 -14.46 -14.38
C THR A 428 4.75 -13.76 -14.06
N VAL A 429 4.20 -12.99 -14.98
CA VAL A 429 2.90 -12.32 -14.82
C VAL A 429 1.80 -13.18 -15.43
N VAL A 430 0.90 -13.68 -14.58
CA VAL A 430 -0.30 -14.39 -15.01
C VAL A 430 -1.43 -13.37 -15.12
N LEU A 431 -2.04 -13.22 -16.28
CA LEU A 431 -3.00 -12.17 -16.58
C LEU A 431 -4.42 -12.74 -16.66
N MET A 432 -5.32 -12.19 -15.84
CA MET A 432 -6.73 -12.55 -15.84
C MET A 432 -7.55 -11.43 -16.48
N GLU A 433 -8.17 -11.68 -17.62
CA GLU A 433 -8.93 -10.69 -18.37
C GLU A 433 -10.24 -10.28 -17.67
N ARG A 434 -10.93 -11.26 -17.11
CA ARG A 434 -12.17 -11.06 -16.35
C ARG A 434 -12.06 -11.84 -15.06
N PHE A 435 -12.31 -11.15 -13.96
CA PHE A 435 -12.25 -11.79 -12.66
C PHE A 435 -13.44 -12.73 -12.45
N ASP A 436 -13.13 -13.97 -12.15
CA ASP A 436 -14.02 -14.96 -11.58
C ASP A 436 -13.34 -15.57 -10.35
N ALA A 437 -14.08 -15.72 -9.25
CA ALA A 437 -13.50 -16.11 -7.97
C ALA A 437 -12.98 -17.56 -7.97
N GLU A 438 -13.73 -18.52 -8.57
CA GLU A 438 -13.32 -19.92 -8.65
C GLU A 438 -12.17 -20.10 -9.63
N GLU A 439 -12.25 -19.47 -10.82
CA GLU A 439 -11.17 -19.53 -11.81
C GLU A 439 -9.87 -18.87 -11.29
N CYS A 440 -9.99 -17.86 -10.40
CA CYS A 440 -8.84 -17.28 -9.71
C CYS A 440 -8.12 -18.31 -8.84
N LEU A 441 -8.83 -19.05 -7.99
CA LEU A 441 -8.25 -20.10 -7.14
C LEU A 441 -7.69 -21.27 -7.98
N LYS A 442 -8.38 -21.64 -9.02
CA LYS A 442 -7.93 -22.66 -9.98
C LYS A 442 -6.63 -22.23 -10.67
N THR A 443 -6.55 -20.96 -11.12
CA THR A 443 -5.34 -20.41 -11.75
C THR A 443 -4.18 -20.37 -10.76
N VAL A 444 -4.44 -19.97 -9.50
CA VAL A 444 -3.43 -20.03 -8.43
C VAL A 444 -2.85 -21.43 -8.29
N ALA A 445 -3.70 -22.44 -8.22
CA ALA A 445 -3.30 -23.84 -8.07
C ALA A 445 -2.50 -24.33 -9.31
N LEU A 446 -3.03 -24.10 -10.52
CA LEU A 446 -2.44 -24.56 -11.77
C LEU A 446 -1.09 -23.93 -12.06
N GLN A 447 -0.98 -22.61 -11.89
CA GLN A 447 0.24 -21.84 -12.17
C GLN A 447 1.16 -21.76 -10.95
N ARG A 448 0.76 -22.35 -9.81
CA ARG A 448 1.47 -22.25 -8.52
C ARG A 448 1.84 -20.80 -8.19
N CYS A 449 0.86 -19.90 -8.31
CA CYS A 449 1.09 -18.48 -8.07
C CYS A 449 1.58 -18.24 -6.65
N THR A 450 2.59 -17.39 -6.51
CA THR A 450 3.17 -17.01 -5.21
C THR A 450 2.65 -15.66 -4.73
N VAL A 451 2.13 -14.85 -5.65
CA VAL A 451 1.56 -13.53 -5.40
C VAL A 451 0.22 -13.39 -6.11
N LEU A 452 -0.75 -12.85 -5.40
CA LEU A 452 -2.07 -12.51 -5.96
C LEU A 452 -2.33 -11.01 -5.77
N ILE A 453 -2.59 -10.31 -6.87
CA ILE A 453 -2.90 -8.87 -6.90
C ILE A 453 -4.38 -8.69 -7.24
N LEU A 454 -5.13 -8.13 -6.29
CA LEU A 454 -6.58 -7.99 -6.41
C LEU A 454 -7.08 -6.66 -5.81
N VAL A 455 -8.38 -6.43 -5.91
CA VAL A 455 -9.07 -5.33 -5.23
C VAL A 455 -10.07 -5.91 -4.20
N PRO A 456 -10.48 -5.13 -3.17
CA PRO A 456 -11.29 -5.65 -2.06
C PRO A 456 -12.56 -6.41 -2.46
N VAL A 457 -13.28 -5.97 -3.50
CA VAL A 457 -14.48 -6.70 -3.97
C VAL A 457 -14.15 -8.09 -4.53
N MET A 458 -12.96 -8.27 -5.13
CA MET A 458 -12.52 -9.59 -5.60
C MET A 458 -12.20 -10.51 -4.43
N LEU A 459 -11.53 -9.97 -3.40
CA LEU A 459 -11.26 -10.68 -2.14
C LEU A 459 -12.58 -11.14 -1.49
N GLN A 460 -13.58 -10.25 -1.43
CA GLN A 460 -14.88 -10.59 -0.87
C GLN A 460 -15.56 -11.71 -1.66
N ARG A 461 -15.57 -11.65 -3.00
CA ARG A 461 -16.12 -12.72 -3.84
C ARG A 461 -15.44 -14.08 -3.64
N ILE A 462 -14.11 -14.08 -3.38
CA ILE A 462 -13.40 -15.32 -3.02
C ILE A 462 -13.90 -15.86 -1.67
N LEU A 463 -14.12 -14.98 -0.68
CA LEU A 463 -14.64 -15.35 0.65
C LEU A 463 -16.10 -15.79 0.66
N GLU A 464 -16.86 -15.46 -0.40
CA GLU A 464 -18.25 -15.87 -0.62
C GLU A 464 -18.36 -17.28 -1.25
N LEU A 465 -17.26 -17.82 -1.78
CA LEU A 465 -17.26 -19.18 -2.32
C LEU A 465 -17.54 -20.20 -1.22
N PRO A 466 -18.30 -21.26 -1.51
CA PRO A 466 -18.49 -22.38 -0.60
C PRO A 466 -17.15 -23.01 -0.17
N ALA A 467 -17.06 -23.45 1.09
CA ALA A 467 -15.82 -24.00 1.64
C ALA A 467 -15.32 -25.25 0.88
N ASP A 468 -16.25 -26.07 0.33
CA ASP A 468 -15.90 -27.21 -0.50
C ASP A 468 -15.32 -26.79 -1.87
N VAL A 469 -15.71 -25.64 -2.40
CA VAL A 469 -15.11 -25.07 -3.62
C VAL A 469 -13.70 -24.57 -3.33
N VAL A 470 -13.54 -23.78 -2.26
CA VAL A 470 -12.20 -23.28 -1.85
C VAL A 470 -11.25 -24.44 -1.60
N GLY A 471 -11.71 -25.50 -0.92
CA GLY A 471 -10.90 -26.69 -0.59
C GLY A 471 -10.49 -27.55 -1.80
N ARG A 472 -11.04 -27.32 -3.00
CA ARG A 472 -10.65 -28.04 -4.23
C ARG A 472 -9.29 -27.61 -4.79
N TYR A 473 -8.83 -26.41 -4.45
CA TYR A 473 -7.67 -25.79 -5.07
C TYR A 473 -6.54 -25.63 -4.05
N ASP A 474 -5.35 -26.12 -4.42
CA ASP A 474 -4.14 -25.94 -3.61
C ASP A 474 -3.60 -24.50 -3.75
N THR A 475 -3.89 -23.67 -2.76
CA THR A 475 -3.41 -22.29 -2.67
C THR A 475 -2.16 -22.13 -1.81
N SER A 476 -1.53 -23.22 -1.36
CA SER A 476 -0.38 -23.21 -0.44
C SER A 476 0.88 -22.54 -1.01
N SER A 477 0.93 -22.34 -2.33
CA SER A 477 2.01 -21.58 -2.99
C SER A 477 1.94 -20.08 -2.73
N LEU A 478 0.76 -19.52 -2.37
CA LEU A 478 0.58 -18.10 -2.09
C LEU A 478 1.36 -17.68 -0.85
N ARG A 479 2.11 -16.61 -0.97
CA ARG A 479 2.86 -15.97 0.11
C ARG A 479 2.47 -14.52 0.32
N VAL A 480 1.95 -13.88 -0.71
CA VAL A 480 1.51 -12.50 -0.68
C VAL A 480 0.19 -12.38 -1.43
N VAL A 481 -0.82 -11.89 -0.77
CA VAL A 481 -2.07 -11.42 -1.38
C VAL A 481 -2.18 -9.94 -1.11
N ALA A 482 -2.02 -9.13 -2.15
CA ALA A 482 -1.99 -7.68 -2.01
C ALA A 482 -3.26 -7.05 -2.58
N SER A 483 -3.92 -6.25 -1.76
CA SER A 483 -5.18 -5.58 -2.10
C SER A 483 -5.05 -4.07 -1.97
N SER A 484 -5.66 -3.34 -2.91
CA SER A 484 -5.74 -1.88 -2.92
C SER A 484 -6.95 -1.39 -3.72
N GLY A 485 -7.22 -0.07 -3.66
CA GLY A 485 -8.22 0.62 -4.49
C GLY A 485 -9.52 0.97 -3.76
N SER A 486 -9.86 0.29 -2.68
CA SER A 486 -10.96 0.64 -1.78
C SER A 486 -10.72 0.06 -0.37
N PRO A 487 -11.46 0.49 0.66
CA PRO A 487 -11.35 -0.09 2.00
C PRO A 487 -11.72 -1.58 2.02
N ILE A 488 -11.06 -2.35 2.90
CA ILE A 488 -11.46 -3.71 3.27
C ILE A 488 -12.09 -3.64 4.66
N SER A 489 -13.22 -4.30 4.88
CA SER A 489 -13.81 -4.38 6.21
C SER A 489 -12.93 -5.21 7.14
N GLY A 490 -12.84 -4.84 8.42
CA GLY A 490 -12.06 -5.60 9.41
C GLY A 490 -12.51 -7.06 9.51
N ALA A 491 -13.81 -7.34 9.37
CA ALA A 491 -14.35 -8.70 9.35
C ALA A 491 -13.84 -9.50 8.15
N SER A 492 -13.81 -8.90 6.95
CA SER A 492 -13.27 -9.56 5.75
C SER A 492 -11.76 -9.83 5.86
N VAL A 493 -11.01 -8.90 6.47
CA VAL A 493 -9.57 -9.10 6.75
C VAL A 493 -9.35 -10.34 7.61
N ILE A 494 -10.03 -10.43 8.76
CA ILE A 494 -9.88 -11.55 9.69
C ILE A 494 -10.33 -12.86 9.03
N LYS A 495 -11.52 -12.87 8.39
CA LYS A 495 -12.02 -14.05 7.68
C LYS A 495 -11.05 -14.55 6.62
N PHE A 496 -10.44 -13.64 5.85
CA PHE A 496 -9.45 -14.00 4.82
C PHE A 496 -8.20 -14.65 5.45
N MET A 497 -7.65 -14.03 6.49
CA MET A 497 -6.44 -14.52 7.14
C MET A 497 -6.68 -15.84 7.88
N ASP A 498 -7.88 -16.06 8.42
CA ASP A 498 -8.26 -17.34 9.02
C ASP A 498 -8.43 -18.45 7.97
N THR A 499 -8.83 -18.11 6.74
CA THR A 499 -9.03 -19.05 5.65
C THR A 499 -7.74 -19.39 4.91
N PHE A 500 -6.93 -18.40 4.59
CA PHE A 500 -5.75 -18.53 3.71
C PHE A 500 -4.40 -18.32 4.42
N GLY A 501 -4.42 -17.97 5.71
CA GLY A 501 -3.21 -17.64 6.49
C GLY A 501 -2.83 -16.18 6.47
N ASP A 502 -1.77 -15.85 7.21
CA ASP A 502 -1.28 -14.48 7.41
C ASP A 502 -0.44 -14.00 6.21
N ILE A 503 -1.09 -13.88 5.04
CA ILE A 503 -0.48 -13.50 3.76
C ILE A 503 -1.13 -12.27 3.11
N LEU A 504 -2.11 -11.62 3.79
CA LEU A 504 -2.81 -10.44 3.27
C LEU A 504 -2.02 -9.16 3.55
N TYR A 505 -1.88 -8.33 2.51
CA TYR A 505 -1.30 -6.99 2.55
C TYR A 505 -2.32 -5.99 2.05
N ASN A 506 -2.65 -4.98 2.86
CA ASN A 506 -3.55 -3.90 2.47
C ASN A 506 -2.74 -2.65 2.11
N PHE A 507 -2.90 -2.18 0.89
CA PHE A 507 -2.15 -1.08 0.32
C PHE A 507 -3.06 0.16 0.19
N TYR A 508 -2.68 1.25 0.85
CA TYR A 508 -3.36 2.53 0.73
C TYR A 508 -2.52 3.52 -0.07
N GLY A 509 -3.18 4.17 -1.02
CA GLY A 509 -2.65 5.20 -1.88
C GLY A 509 -3.70 5.69 -2.87
N SER A 510 -3.31 6.63 -3.70
CA SER A 510 -4.14 7.14 -4.79
C SER A 510 -3.31 7.23 -6.08
N THR A 511 -3.95 7.56 -7.18
CA THR A 511 -3.23 7.79 -8.44
C THR A 511 -2.26 8.97 -8.31
N GLU A 512 -2.57 9.96 -7.49
CA GLU A 512 -1.82 11.19 -7.30
C GLU A 512 -0.57 10.99 -6.43
N VAL A 513 -0.69 10.23 -5.34
CA VAL A 513 0.43 9.99 -4.41
C VAL A 513 1.12 8.64 -4.60
N SER A 514 0.66 7.81 -5.55
CA SER A 514 1.11 6.44 -5.82
C SER A 514 0.85 5.51 -4.65
N TRP A 515 1.52 5.72 -3.52
CA TRP A 515 1.35 4.99 -2.28
C TRP A 515 1.49 5.92 -1.07
N ALA A 516 0.84 5.57 0.00
CA ALA A 516 1.00 6.18 1.31
C ALA A 516 1.47 5.15 2.34
N THR A 517 0.69 4.08 2.55
CA THR A 517 0.99 3.05 3.54
C THR A 517 0.71 1.65 3.03
N VAL A 518 1.31 0.67 3.71
CA VAL A 518 1.03 -0.76 3.53
C VAL A 518 0.85 -1.39 4.90
N ALA A 519 -0.31 -1.99 5.16
CA ALA A 519 -0.54 -2.85 6.32
C ALA A 519 -0.07 -4.27 5.98
N ASP A 520 0.85 -4.78 6.75
CA ASP A 520 1.28 -6.18 6.67
C ASP A 520 0.37 -7.10 7.52
N PRO A 521 0.52 -8.42 7.44
CA PRO A 521 -0.34 -9.34 8.20
C PRO A 521 -0.31 -9.09 9.71
N THR A 522 0.81 -8.67 10.27
CA THR A 522 0.92 -8.36 11.71
C THR A 522 0.09 -7.12 12.06
N ASP A 523 0.21 -6.05 11.27
CA ASP A 523 -0.60 -4.86 11.44
C ASP A 523 -2.10 -5.19 11.35
N LEU A 524 -2.48 -6.03 10.38
CA LEU A 524 -3.87 -6.42 10.12
C LEU A 524 -4.47 -7.34 11.21
N ARG A 525 -3.67 -8.21 11.83
CA ARG A 525 -4.14 -9.00 12.98
C ARG A 525 -4.39 -8.13 14.22
N LEU A 526 -3.51 -7.16 14.46
CA LEU A 526 -3.63 -6.26 15.61
C LEU A 526 -4.71 -5.20 15.42
N ALA A 527 -4.87 -4.71 14.20
CA ALA A 527 -5.81 -3.64 13.87
C ALA A 527 -6.37 -3.85 12.45
N PRO A 528 -7.43 -4.65 12.28
CA PRO A 528 -7.93 -5.09 10.97
C PRO A 528 -8.36 -3.96 10.03
N THR A 529 -8.68 -2.77 10.55
CA THR A 529 -9.11 -1.61 9.77
C THR A 529 -7.99 -0.64 9.43
N THR A 530 -6.75 -0.91 9.88
CA THR A 530 -5.60 -0.04 9.60
C THR A 530 -5.24 -0.03 8.11
N ALA A 531 -4.81 1.13 7.64
CA ALA A 531 -4.14 1.28 6.35
C ALA A 531 -2.62 0.96 6.43
N GLY A 532 -2.08 0.68 7.62
CA GLY A 532 -0.69 0.28 7.82
C GLY A 532 0.29 1.43 8.02
N ARG A 533 1.53 1.22 7.64
CA ARG A 533 2.65 2.13 7.87
C ARG A 533 3.32 2.55 6.55
N PRO A 534 3.98 3.72 6.52
CA PRO A 534 4.64 4.19 5.31
C PRO A 534 5.79 3.27 4.88
N PRO A 535 5.91 2.97 3.58
CA PRO A 535 7.07 2.32 3.01
C PRO A 535 8.33 3.19 3.08
N LEU A 536 9.50 2.59 2.77
CA LEU A 536 10.78 3.28 2.72
C LEU A 536 10.72 4.50 1.80
N GLY A 537 11.24 5.65 2.26
CA GLY A 537 11.26 6.91 1.51
C GLY A 537 9.91 7.65 1.48
N THR A 538 8.91 7.21 2.25
CA THR A 538 7.60 7.85 2.31
C THR A 538 7.43 8.67 3.59
N ARG A 539 6.89 9.89 3.44
CA ARG A 539 6.51 10.78 4.55
C ARG A 539 4.99 10.87 4.61
N ILE A 540 4.45 10.88 5.83
CA ILE A 540 3.02 11.10 6.08
C ILE A 540 2.90 12.16 7.16
N ALA A 541 2.00 13.12 6.95
CA ALA A 541 1.59 14.11 7.95
C ALA A 541 0.07 14.14 8.07
N ILE A 542 -0.43 14.27 9.28
CA ILE A 542 -1.83 14.58 9.55
C ILE A 542 -1.90 16.03 9.97
N LEU A 543 -2.50 16.87 9.13
CA LEU A 543 -2.54 18.32 9.34
C LEU A 543 -3.93 18.78 9.73
N GLY A 544 -3.97 19.78 10.63
CA GLY A 544 -5.18 20.52 10.98
C GLY A 544 -5.60 21.50 9.91
N GLN A 545 -6.71 22.20 10.14
CA GLN A 545 -7.19 23.26 9.24
C GLN A 545 -6.23 24.45 9.15
N ASP A 546 -5.42 24.65 10.15
CA ASP A 546 -4.37 25.68 10.23
C ASP A 546 -3.06 25.29 9.53
N GLY A 547 -3.00 24.09 8.90
CA GLY A 547 -1.80 23.56 8.25
C GLY A 547 -0.77 22.98 9.24
N ASN A 548 -1.02 23.03 10.54
CA ASN A 548 -0.12 22.49 11.54
C ASN A 548 -0.33 20.97 11.76
N PRO A 549 0.76 20.22 12.01
CA PRO A 549 0.66 18.81 12.34
C PRO A 549 -0.14 18.57 13.63
N LEU A 550 -1.11 17.65 13.56
CA LEU A 550 -1.95 17.28 14.71
C LEU A 550 -1.24 16.26 15.61
N PRO A 551 -1.64 16.17 16.89
CA PRO A 551 -1.17 15.13 17.78
C PRO A 551 -1.65 13.74 17.31
N VAL A 552 -0.92 12.70 17.71
CA VAL A 552 -1.30 11.31 17.46
C VAL A 552 -2.68 11.00 18.03
N GLY A 553 -3.49 10.29 17.25
CA GLY A 553 -4.89 10.00 17.57
C GLY A 553 -5.89 11.08 17.13
N ALA A 554 -5.42 12.28 16.81
CA ALA A 554 -6.31 13.34 16.30
C ALA A 554 -6.55 13.17 14.80
N VAL A 555 -7.80 13.33 14.39
CA VAL A 555 -8.23 13.23 12.99
C VAL A 555 -7.97 14.55 12.27
N GLY A 556 -7.29 14.47 11.12
CA GLY A 556 -7.01 15.60 10.24
C GLY A 556 -6.80 15.16 8.80
N ARG A 557 -6.40 16.09 7.95
CA ARG A 557 -6.12 15.83 6.52
C ARG A 557 -4.81 15.06 6.37
N ILE A 558 -4.82 14.06 5.51
CA ILE A 558 -3.67 13.20 5.26
C ILE A 558 -2.84 13.79 4.11
N PHE A 559 -1.60 14.12 4.39
CA PHE A 559 -0.61 14.56 3.42
C PHE A 559 0.48 13.51 3.24
N VAL A 560 0.90 13.29 2.00
CA VAL A 560 1.87 12.25 1.62
C VAL A 560 2.97 12.83 0.75
N GLY A 561 4.23 12.48 1.04
CA GLY A 561 5.39 12.81 0.23
C GLY A 561 6.23 11.59 -0.08
N ASN A 562 6.55 11.38 -1.36
CA ASN A 562 7.45 10.35 -1.86
C ASN A 562 7.97 10.73 -3.26
N ASP A 563 8.89 9.95 -3.82
CA ASP A 563 9.51 10.23 -5.13
C ASP A 563 8.57 9.95 -6.33
N MET A 564 7.32 9.55 -6.09
CA MET A 564 6.37 9.13 -7.12
C MET A 564 5.04 9.91 -7.04
N LEU A 565 5.08 11.13 -6.52
CA LEU A 565 3.96 12.06 -6.66
C LEU A 565 3.71 12.33 -8.15
N PHE A 566 2.43 12.40 -8.55
CA PHE A 566 2.09 12.58 -9.98
C PHE A 566 2.51 13.97 -10.52
N ASP A 567 2.71 14.05 -11.84
CA ASP A 567 3.11 15.30 -12.54
C ASP A 567 1.93 16.25 -12.82
N GLY A 568 0.77 16.02 -12.22
CA GLY A 568 -0.44 16.81 -12.38
C GLY A 568 -1.49 16.17 -13.30
N TYR A 569 -2.65 16.80 -13.37
CA TYR A 569 -3.74 16.39 -14.25
C TYR A 569 -3.60 16.97 -15.65
N THR A 570 -4.21 16.29 -16.64
CA THR A 570 -4.30 16.81 -18.01
C THR A 570 -5.40 17.86 -18.14
N ASN A 571 -6.45 17.80 -17.33
CA ASN A 571 -7.70 18.54 -17.50
C ASN A 571 -8.30 19.11 -16.18
N ALA A 572 -7.52 19.21 -15.13
CA ALA A 572 -7.97 19.74 -13.84
C ALA A 572 -6.82 20.38 -13.06
N ALA A 573 -7.16 21.19 -12.05
CA ALA A 573 -6.18 21.67 -11.06
C ALA A 573 -5.64 20.52 -10.23
N SER A 574 -4.34 20.56 -9.93
CA SER A 574 -3.68 19.57 -9.06
C SER A 574 -3.98 19.85 -7.58
N PRO A 575 -3.94 18.83 -6.72
CA PRO A 575 -4.03 19.00 -5.27
C PRO A 575 -2.94 19.94 -4.72
N ALA A 576 -3.18 20.49 -3.55
CA ALA A 576 -2.20 21.31 -2.85
C ALA A 576 -0.95 20.50 -2.50
N VAL A 577 0.22 21.12 -2.66
CA VAL A 577 1.51 20.55 -2.26
C VAL A 577 2.17 21.52 -1.30
N GLU A 578 2.43 21.11 -0.07
CA GLU A 578 3.11 21.86 0.98
C GLU A 578 4.34 21.07 1.44
N ASP A 579 5.50 21.67 1.49
CA ASP A 579 6.77 21.04 1.90
C ASP A 579 7.04 19.66 1.25
N GLN A 580 6.73 19.54 -0.06
CA GLN A 580 6.77 18.29 -0.82
C GLN A 580 5.82 17.21 -0.29
N LEU A 581 4.78 17.60 0.42
CA LEU A 581 3.68 16.75 0.84
C LEU A 581 2.43 17.12 0.04
N MET A 582 1.80 16.14 -0.54
CA MET A 582 0.57 16.30 -1.33
C MET A 582 -0.63 15.89 -0.52
N ASP A 583 -1.67 16.72 -0.54
CA ASP A 583 -2.96 16.41 0.07
C ASP A 583 -3.64 15.25 -0.68
N THR A 584 -4.03 14.22 0.05
CA THR A 584 -4.74 13.07 -0.52
C THR A 584 -6.24 13.31 -0.68
N GLY A 585 -6.80 14.34 -0.03
CA GLY A 585 -8.22 14.57 0.12
C GLY A 585 -8.91 13.60 1.09
N ASP A 586 -8.14 12.76 1.80
CA ASP A 586 -8.64 11.85 2.81
C ASP A 586 -8.36 12.41 4.21
N LEU A 587 -9.23 12.06 5.15
CA LEU A 587 -9.09 12.36 6.57
C LEU A 587 -8.71 11.09 7.33
N GLY A 588 -7.86 11.23 8.35
CA GLY A 588 -7.43 10.09 9.15
C GLY A 588 -6.55 10.48 10.31
N TYR A 589 -6.04 9.50 10.99
CA TYR A 589 -5.15 9.68 12.14
C TYR A 589 -4.08 8.60 12.20
N LEU A 590 -3.01 8.89 12.90
CA LEU A 590 -1.98 7.92 13.25
C LEU A 590 -2.19 7.43 14.68
N ASP A 591 -2.09 6.12 14.91
CA ASP A 591 -2.05 5.59 16.27
C ASP A 591 -0.65 5.71 16.89
N ALA A 592 -0.55 5.37 18.17
CA ALA A 592 0.71 5.40 18.92
C ALA A 592 1.80 4.48 18.33
N SER A 593 1.42 3.45 17.57
CA SER A 593 2.34 2.54 16.88
C SER A 593 2.74 3.04 15.48
N GLY A 594 2.24 4.21 15.05
CA GLY A 594 2.50 4.78 13.74
C GLY A 594 1.72 4.09 12.61
N ARG A 595 0.61 3.43 12.91
CA ARG A 595 -0.32 2.90 11.92
C ARG A 595 -1.33 3.97 11.52
N LEU A 596 -1.59 4.08 10.23
CA LEU A 596 -2.57 5.01 9.67
C LEU A 596 -3.97 4.38 9.69
N PHE A 597 -4.95 5.17 10.09
CA PHE A 597 -6.38 4.85 10.01
C PHE A 597 -7.08 5.92 9.18
N ILE A 598 -7.85 5.47 8.21
CA ILE A 598 -8.62 6.37 7.33
C ILE A 598 -10.01 6.56 7.94
N ALA A 599 -10.34 7.79 8.30
CA ALA A 599 -11.67 8.14 8.82
C ALA A 599 -12.70 8.32 7.69
N GLY A 600 -12.27 8.85 6.55
CA GLY A 600 -13.13 9.08 5.39
C GLY A 600 -12.51 10.06 4.41
N ARG A 601 -13.30 10.49 3.44
CA ARG A 601 -12.93 11.58 2.55
C ARG A 601 -13.45 12.91 3.08
N ASP A 602 -12.71 13.98 2.83
CA ASP A 602 -13.11 15.34 3.21
C ASP A 602 -14.42 15.74 2.52
N ASP A 603 -14.57 15.39 1.23
CA ASP A 603 -15.74 15.65 0.41
C ASP A 603 -16.94 14.69 0.67
N GLU A 604 -16.76 13.64 1.46
CA GLU A 604 -17.80 12.68 1.87
C GLU A 604 -18.24 12.88 3.34
N MET A 605 -17.63 13.80 4.07
CA MET A 605 -18.00 14.11 5.45
C MET A 605 -19.44 14.66 5.51
N ILE A 606 -20.25 14.10 6.39
CA ILE A 606 -21.66 14.45 6.56
C ILE A 606 -21.76 15.40 7.73
N ILE A 607 -22.28 16.61 7.51
CA ILE A 607 -22.52 17.58 8.57
C ILE A 607 -23.97 17.42 9.04
N SER A 608 -24.16 16.69 10.13
CA SER A 608 -25.49 16.40 10.69
C SER A 608 -25.69 17.13 12.02
N GLY A 609 -26.55 18.13 12.04
CA GLY A 609 -26.85 18.90 13.23
C GLY A 609 -25.64 19.67 13.80
N GLY A 610 -24.70 20.08 12.93
CA GLY A 610 -23.46 20.78 13.30
C GLY A 610 -22.30 19.85 13.70
N GLU A 611 -22.52 18.53 13.69
CA GLU A 611 -21.49 17.53 13.98
C GLU A 611 -20.95 16.91 12.69
N ASN A 612 -19.64 16.72 12.66
CA ASN A 612 -18.94 16.08 11.55
C ASN A 612 -18.99 14.56 11.71
N VAL A 613 -19.77 13.90 10.86
CA VAL A 613 -19.90 12.44 10.88
C VAL A 613 -19.25 11.86 9.64
N PHE A 614 -18.32 10.94 9.86
CA PHE A 614 -17.70 10.19 8.76
C PHE A 614 -18.51 8.94 8.46
N PRO A 615 -18.87 8.68 7.19
CA PRO A 615 -19.63 7.49 6.80
C PRO A 615 -18.93 6.18 7.17
N ARG A 616 -17.61 6.12 7.03
CA ARG A 616 -16.83 4.89 7.15
C ARG A 616 -16.94 4.20 8.53
N PRO A 617 -16.80 4.87 9.67
CA PRO A 617 -17.02 4.22 10.98
C PRO A 617 -18.44 3.65 11.12
N VAL A 618 -19.44 4.29 10.50
CA VAL A 618 -20.82 3.80 10.50
C VAL A 618 -20.95 2.57 9.60
N GLU A 619 -20.37 2.60 8.40
CA GLU A 619 -20.28 1.47 7.48
C GLU A 619 -19.58 0.28 8.13
N GLU A 620 -18.46 0.48 8.81
CA GLU A 620 -17.72 -0.57 9.51
C GLU A 620 -18.53 -1.17 10.67
N ALA A 621 -19.25 -0.35 11.43
CA ALA A 621 -20.12 -0.84 12.49
C ALA A 621 -21.26 -1.69 11.92
N ILE A 622 -21.93 -1.23 10.87
CA ILE A 622 -23.04 -1.98 10.24
C ILE A 622 -22.51 -3.27 9.58
N ALA A 623 -21.38 -3.22 8.89
CA ALA A 623 -20.74 -4.39 8.26
C ALA A 623 -20.28 -5.47 9.26
N ALA A 624 -20.15 -5.14 10.54
CA ALA A 624 -19.85 -6.11 11.59
C ALA A 624 -21.06 -7.00 11.97
N LEU A 625 -22.27 -6.67 11.51
CA LEU A 625 -23.45 -7.51 11.68
C LEU A 625 -23.35 -8.73 10.74
N PRO A 626 -23.46 -9.98 11.23
CA PRO A 626 -23.41 -11.17 10.39
C PRO A 626 -24.49 -11.24 9.30
N GLN A 627 -25.57 -10.48 9.48
CA GLN A 627 -26.68 -10.40 8.54
C GLN A 627 -26.45 -9.41 7.39
N VAL A 628 -25.33 -8.68 7.41
CA VAL A 628 -24.98 -7.68 6.40
C VAL A 628 -23.93 -8.25 5.46
N ALA A 629 -24.23 -8.31 4.18
CA ALA A 629 -23.28 -8.66 3.11
C ALA A 629 -22.47 -7.45 2.65
N ASP A 630 -23.14 -6.29 2.52
CA ASP A 630 -22.49 -5.05 2.05
C ASP A 630 -23.26 -3.82 2.57
N VAL A 631 -22.56 -2.68 2.69
CA VAL A 631 -23.18 -1.44 3.18
C VAL A 631 -22.46 -0.22 2.62
N ALA A 632 -23.26 0.82 2.36
CA ALA A 632 -22.77 2.17 2.09
C ALA A 632 -23.60 3.20 2.86
N VAL A 633 -22.93 4.21 3.40
CA VAL A 633 -23.58 5.33 4.09
C VAL A 633 -23.30 6.62 3.35
N VAL A 634 -24.33 7.42 3.16
CA VAL A 634 -24.27 8.72 2.48
C VAL A 634 -25.01 9.80 3.26
N GLY A 635 -24.60 11.05 3.06
CA GLY A 635 -25.34 12.19 3.52
C GLY A 635 -26.46 12.53 2.53
N VAL A 636 -27.68 12.66 3.03
CA VAL A 636 -28.80 13.17 2.25
C VAL A 636 -29.31 14.47 2.86
N PRO A 637 -29.83 15.42 2.07
CA PRO A 637 -30.34 16.70 2.59
C PRO A 637 -31.40 16.49 3.67
N ASP A 638 -31.32 17.30 4.73
CA ASP A 638 -32.27 17.32 5.84
C ASP A 638 -32.60 18.76 6.22
N PRO A 639 -33.91 19.17 6.27
CA PRO A 639 -34.27 20.53 6.55
C PRO A 639 -33.91 21.01 7.98
N GLU A 640 -33.83 20.10 8.95
CA GLU A 640 -33.57 20.42 10.36
C GLU A 640 -32.08 20.34 10.70
N PHE A 641 -31.37 19.36 10.11
CA PHE A 641 -29.98 19.03 10.47
C PHE A 641 -28.96 19.39 9.36
N GLY A 642 -29.41 20.02 8.26
CA GLY A 642 -28.59 20.26 7.08
C GLY A 642 -28.40 18.99 6.25
N GLN A 643 -27.84 17.95 6.88
CA GLN A 643 -27.76 16.60 6.31
C GLN A 643 -28.12 15.55 7.37
N ARG A 644 -28.62 14.39 6.90
CA ARG A 644 -28.80 13.19 7.71
C ARG A 644 -28.13 11.99 7.05
N LEU A 645 -27.80 10.99 7.84
CA LEU A 645 -27.23 9.74 7.36
C LEU A 645 -28.31 8.83 6.79
N ALA A 646 -28.06 8.32 5.57
CA ALA A 646 -28.83 7.26 4.93
C ALA A 646 -27.93 6.06 4.69
N ALA A 647 -28.29 4.89 5.20
CA ALA A 647 -27.58 3.63 5.01
C ALA A 647 -28.28 2.79 3.94
N PHE A 648 -27.48 2.31 2.96
CA PHE A 648 -27.90 1.36 1.93
C PHE A 648 -27.26 0.02 2.25
N VAL A 649 -28.07 -0.99 2.52
CA VAL A 649 -27.63 -2.27 3.09
C VAL A 649 -28.02 -3.42 2.18
N VAL A 650 -27.05 -4.27 1.86
CA VAL A 650 -27.26 -5.56 1.20
C VAL A 650 -27.31 -6.64 2.29
N ARG A 651 -28.40 -7.38 2.37
CA ARG A 651 -28.54 -8.47 3.33
C ARG A 651 -27.70 -9.68 2.93
N ALA A 652 -27.18 -10.39 3.91
CA ALA A 652 -26.63 -11.73 3.69
C ALA A 652 -27.74 -12.70 3.27
N PRO A 653 -27.44 -13.74 2.45
CA PRO A 653 -28.44 -14.69 2.00
C PRO A 653 -29.24 -15.30 3.17
N ALA A 654 -30.57 -15.30 3.05
CA ALA A 654 -31.51 -15.82 4.04
C ALA A 654 -31.44 -15.16 5.44
N ALA A 655 -30.80 -13.98 5.57
CA ALA A 655 -30.73 -13.28 6.84
C ALA A 655 -31.98 -12.45 7.10
N SER A 656 -32.50 -12.53 8.33
CA SER A 656 -33.52 -11.60 8.84
C SER A 656 -32.81 -10.39 9.47
N LEU A 657 -32.99 -9.23 8.88
CA LEU A 657 -32.41 -7.96 9.33
C LEU A 657 -33.41 -6.84 9.01
N ASP A 658 -33.75 -6.06 10.01
CA ASP A 658 -34.59 -4.89 9.86
C ASP A 658 -33.85 -3.59 10.21
N GLU A 659 -34.49 -2.47 9.96
CA GLU A 659 -33.95 -1.14 10.14
C GLU A 659 -33.62 -0.86 11.62
N GLU A 660 -34.51 -1.27 12.55
CA GLU A 660 -34.32 -1.00 13.98
C GLU A 660 -33.14 -1.79 14.56
N MET A 661 -32.91 -3.03 14.10
CA MET A 661 -31.75 -3.80 14.51
C MET A 661 -30.45 -3.09 14.13
N ILE A 662 -30.37 -2.50 12.93
CA ILE A 662 -29.20 -1.74 12.49
C ILE A 662 -29.02 -0.48 13.34
N LYS A 663 -30.09 0.29 13.53
CA LYS A 663 -30.06 1.53 14.34
C LYS A 663 -29.68 1.26 15.80
N ASP A 664 -30.22 0.21 16.40
CA ASP A 664 -29.89 -0.19 17.76
C ASP A 664 -28.41 -0.64 17.86
N TYR A 665 -27.95 -1.39 16.86
CA TYR A 665 -26.56 -1.83 16.85
C TYR A 665 -25.58 -0.65 16.76
N VAL A 666 -25.86 0.32 15.90
CA VAL A 666 -25.04 1.54 15.77
C VAL A 666 -25.14 2.40 17.05
N ARG A 667 -26.34 2.57 17.61
CA ARG A 667 -26.59 3.33 18.85
C ARG A 667 -25.74 2.84 20.04
N ASN A 668 -25.53 1.54 20.12
CA ASN A 668 -24.76 0.94 21.20
C ASN A 668 -23.24 1.03 21.02
N ARG A 669 -22.74 1.50 19.86
CA ARG A 669 -21.31 1.49 19.52
C ARG A 669 -20.75 2.84 19.09
N LEU A 670 -21.58 3.71 18.57
CA LEU A 670 -21.16 5.02 18.05
C LEU A 670 -21.96 6.15 18.69
N SER A 671 -21.60 7.39 18.35
CA SER A 671 -22.32 8.56 18.84
C SER A 671 -23.76 8.58 18.29
N ARG A 672 -24.64 9.29 18.99
CA ARG A 672 -26.05 9.48 18.54
C ARG A 672 -26.18 10.12 17.16
N PHE A 673 -25.20 10.91 16.75
CA PHE A 673 -25.17 11.57 15.44
C PHE A 673 -24.79 10.60 14.31
N SER A 674 -24.19 9.48 14.63
CA SER A 674 -23.79 8.43 13.69
C SER A 674 -24.92 7.43 13.36
N ILE A 675 -26.07 7.54 14.01
CA ILE A 675 -27.20 6.64 13.78
C ILE A 675 -27.87 7.02 12.45
N PRO A 676 -27.93 6.11 11.45
CA PRO A 676 -28.63 6.38 10.21
C PRO A 676 -30.12 6.64 10.49
N ARG A 677 -30.66 7.73 9.94
CA ARG A 677 -32.09 7.99 10.01
C ARG A 677 -32.86 7.14 9.01
N ASP A 678 -32.29 6.94 7.84
CA ASP A 678 -32.86 6.11 6.78
C ASP A 678 -32.03 4.84 6.60
N VAL A 679 -32.68 3.69 6.52
CA VAL A 679 -32.03 2.42 6.15
C VAL A 679 -32.82 1.85 4.95
N THR A 680 -32.14 1.73 3.82
CA THR A 680 -32.70 1.18 2.59
C THR A 680 -32.03 -0.14 2.26
N PHE A 681 -32.82 -1.19 2.09
CA PHE A 681 -32.31 -2.48 1.65
C PHE A 681 -32.25 -2.53 0.13
N VAL A 682 -31.11 -2.99 -0.40
CA VAL A 682 -30.83 -3.08 -1.84
C VAL A 682 -30.25 -4.45 -2.19
N ASP A 683 -30.48 -4.91 -3.43
CA ASP A 683 -29.93 -6.19 -3.90
C ASP A 683 -28.42 -6.13 -4.06
N GLN A 684 -27.90 -4.98 -4.52
CA GLN A 684 -26.47 -4.74 -4.69
C GLN A 684 -26.13 -3.25 -4.67
N LEU A 685 -24.94 -2.91 -4.21
CA LEU A 685 -24.42 -1.55 -4.30
C LEU A 685 -23.82 -1.26 -5.67
N PRO A 686 -24.08 -0.08 -6.27
CA PRO A 686 -23.46 0.32 -7.54
C PRO A 686 -21.95 0.55 -7.35
N ARG A 687 -21.12 -0.12 -8.17
CA ARG A 687 -19.67 -0.07 -8.04
C ARG A 687 -18.96 0.24 -9.36
N THR A 688 -17.76 0.81 -9.25
CA THR A 688 -16.81 0.93 -10.36
C THR A 688 -16.16 -0.43 -10.66
N ALA A 689 -15.44 -0.54 -11.78
CA ALA A 689 -14.65 -1.73 -12.13
C ALA A 689 -13.59 -2.11 -11.05
N THR A 690 -13.16 -1.15 -10.25
CA THR A 690 -12.25 -1.36 -9.10
C THR A 690 -12.98 -1.67 -7.79
N GLY A 691 -14.31 -1.80 -7.84
CA GLY A 691 -15.14 -2.12 -6.67
C GLY A 691 -15.49 -0.94 -5.77
N LYS A 692 -15.10 0.29 -6.11
CA LYS A 692 -15.49 1.48 -5.34
C LYS A 692 -16.99 1.75 -5.51
N VAL A 693 -17.70 1.96 -4.38
CA VAL A 693 -19.12 2.30 -4.41
C VAL A 693 -19.35 3.66 -5.06
N LEU A 694 -20.32 3.72 -5.98
CA LEU A 694 -20.74 4.95 -6.65
C LEU A 694 -21.84 5.65 -5.80
N LYS A 695 -21.42 6.29 -4.70
CA LYS A 695 -22.31 6.92 -3.71
C LYS A 695 -23.31 7.92 -4.32
N ARG A 696 -22.92 8.66 -5.38
CA ARG A 696 -23.83 9.56 -6.10
C ARG A 696 -25.05 8.83 -6.67
N ARG A 697 -24.89 7.62 -7.21
CA ARG A 697 -26.03 6.86 -7.73
C ARG A 697 -27.01 6.48 -6.62
N LEU A 698 -26.52 6.30 -5.39
CA LEU A 698 -27.37 6.06 -4.23
C LEU A 698 -28.18 7.31 -3.86
N THR A 699 -27.57 8.49 -3.86
CA THR A 699 -28.27 9.76 -3.58
C THR A 699 -29.26 10.16 -4.69
N ASP A 700 -28.95 9.83 -5.95
CA ASP A 700 -29.79 10.17 -7.11
C ASP A 700 -30.95 9.17 -7.34
N GLY A 701 -31.10 8.16 -6.48
CA GLY A 701 -32.13 7.12 -6.60
C GLY A 701 -31.94 6.17 -7.80
N GLN A 702 -30.73 6.12 -8.37
CA GLN A 702 -30.40 5.30 -9.55
C GLN A 702 -29.80 3.94 -9.11
N PHE A 703 -30.56 3.14 -8.36
CA PHE A 703 -30.17 1.81 -7.93
C PHE A 703 -31.38 0.87 -7.89
N PRO A 704 -31.18 -0.44 -8.13
CA PRO A 704 -32.26 -1.40 -8.00
C PRO A 704 -32.62 -1.55 -6.51
N LEU A 705 -33.88 -1.23 -6.20
CA LEU A 705 -34.48 -1.53 -4.91
C LEU A 705 -34.71 -3.05 -4.80
N GLU A 706 -34.59 -3.61 -3.62
CA GLU A 706 -34.98 -4.98 -3.32
C GLU A 706 -36.49 -5.12 -3.69
N THR A 707 -36.80 -5.93 -4.70
CA THR A 707 -38.17 -6.16 -5.13
C THR A 707 -38.88 -7.03 -4.12
N GLY A 708 -39.62 -6.40 -3.22
CA GLY A 708 -40.76 -6.95 -2.52
C GLY A 708 -40.55 -8.07 -1.54
N TRP A 709 -40.65 -7.75 -0.26
CA TRP A 709 -41.16 -8.71 0.71
C TRP A 709 -42.69 -8.71 0.63
N PRO A 710 -43.35 -9.86 0.39
CA PRO A 710 -44.78 -9.98 0.70
C PRO A 710 -44.89 -9.97 2.23
N GLY A 711 -45.68 -9.05 2.79
CA GLY A 711 -45.96 -8.87 4.19
C GLY A 711 -46.51 -10.11 4.90
#